data_c6e7f3f53e5d91bd1b3ba604bdd13eef
#
_entry.id   c6e7f3f53e5d91bd1b3ba604bdd13eef
#
_cell.length_a   1.000
_cell.length_b   1.000
_cell.length_c   1.000
_cell.angle_alpha   90.00
_cell.angle_beta   90.00
_cell.angle_gamma   90.00
#
_symmetry.space_group_name_H-M   'P 1'
#
loop_
_entity.id
_entity.type
_entity.pdbx_description
1 polymer ?
#
loop_
_entity_poly.entity_id
_entity_poly.type
_entity_poly.pdbx_seq_one_letter_code
_entity_poly.pdbx_strand_id
1 'polypeptide(L)'
;MSTVRFVSDVAAAAVGHWPDLLAGLGLDIPRHGKHGPCPACGGKDRFRLDDKEGRGTFICSQCGAGDGLDLVCRVTSKSPKEAAELIAPMVGLAAGGLDPVERERIHQQQQAKAKEVARKREHGYKRAAKRASRIMNAHSLGCSAYLSRKGFAGHQIAMSNSKETIDGQVFPIGSVIVPLLNAAGTLVNVELIRNEDGLKHALGGGRKAGVYHRIDGGALVAVVEGYATGLSVQQATGATVYCAMTANNLMNVAEIARSQYPDAEIIICGDHDLDKATGQRNDSTKHQTEQAALAVGGRAIFPPEAGDWNDYHQAHGLSKTQEAIMSASTRLASSQSQNASQKGEESRKIEVNQLQRGHEPPATMIDKMSASQRAALLVERLGQVAISLEAERVYRYDGSLWTPWTDTELRREMAAIFTEYGVPFSDKGIAATVSTMKLMIPTMGQPTKELIGFANGVYDMATRQFRPHSPSDGLLTHNGINYAPPLVDECLERDAPNFTSWLCHAVDNNAAKMARINAALYMVLANRYDWQLFLEVTGEGGSGKSIFANVAILLAGGKRNTGSGNMASLDHAKSRYQFVDKRLIVLPDQPKYIGDGSGIKAITGGDLVEIDGKYEKQFATVIQAVVLATNNEPMVITERNGGISRRRVIFTFDRVVAEADKDPLLGDKIAAELPVVIRHLLAQFAEPEDARLLLLEQRNSDDALTIKRATDPVIDLCGMVLFLDEPKGLMMGGNPEIKREPRRYLYHAYLAFMEYHGLGRPLSVQGFSRALKAAAKEYGRQYCSRVIKGKSQTNIMLTEVAEMFLPQAVYADQ
;
A
#
# COMPACT_ATOMS: atom_id res chain seq x y z
N MET A 1 -16.80 17.91 -20.78
CA MET A 1 -16.58 16.94 -19.66
C MET A 1 -15.56 15.90 -20.09
N SER A 2 -14.66 15.47 -19.21
CA SER A 2 -13.73 14.38 -19.59
C SER A 2 -14.50 13.07 -19.72
N THR A 3 -14.16 12.27 -20.73
CA THR A 3 -14.78 10.96 -21.02
C THR A 3 -14.82 10.03 -19.79
N VAL A 4 -13.81 10.11 -18.93
CA VAL A 4 -13.71 9.32 -17.68
C VAL A 4 -14.79 9.69 -16.67
N ARG A 5 -15.14 10.97 -16.59
CA ARG A 5 -16.15 11.47 -15.66
C ARG A 5 -17.56 11.02 -16.06
N PHE A 6 -17.87 11.03 -17.36
CA PHE A 6 -19.15 10.57 -17.89
C PHE A 6 -19.36 9.06 -17.63
N VAL A 7 -18.32 8.24 -17.91
CA VAL A 7 -18.36 6.79 -17.65
C VAL A 7 -18.59 6.47 -16.18
N SER A 8 -17.93 7.21 -15.29
CA SER A 8 -18.09 7.06 -13.83
C SER A 8 -19.49 7.45 -13.36
N ASP A 9 -20.07 8.53 -13.91
CA ASP A 9 -21.41 8.99 -13.56
C ASP A 9 -22.49 7.99 -14.01
N VAL A 10 -22.33 7.40 -15.20
CA VAL A 10 -23.24 6.35 -15.71
C VAL A 10 -23.13 5.08 -14.87
N ALA A 11 -21.90 4.63 -14.57
CA ALA A 11 -21.69 3.46 -13.73
C ALA A 11 -22.28 3.64 -12.32
N ALA A 12 -22.17 4.84 -11.74
CA ALA A 12 -22.77 5.18 -10.44
C ALA A 12 -24.31 5.19 -10.48
N ALA A 13 -24.91 5.74 -11.54
CA ALA A 13 -26.36 5.75 -11.72
C ALA A 13 -26.94 4.35 -11.98
N ALA A 14 -26.15 3.46 -12.59
CA ALA A 14 -26.54 2.07 -12.88
C ALA A 14 -26.51 1.14 -11.66
N VAL A 15 -25.95 1.56 -10.53
CA VAL A 15 -25.87 0.75 -9.30
C VAL A 15 -27.25 0.37 -8.79
N GLY A 16 -27.50 -0.94 -8.65
CA GLY A 16 -28.77 -1.51 -8.21
C GLY A 16 -29.79 -1.76 -9.35
N HIS A 17 -29.44 -1.39 -10.59
CA HIS A 17 -30.29 -1.57 -11.78
C HIS A 17 -29.68 -2.54 -12.81
N TRP A 18 -28.50 -3.09 -12.55
CA TRP A 18 -27.78 -3.89 -13.53
C TRP A 18 -28.54 -5.09 -14.09
N PRO A 19 -29.28 -5.92 -13.31
CA PRO A 19 -30.06 -7.00 -13.88
C PRO A 19 -31.06 -6.53 -14.93
N ASP A 20 -31.77 -5.41 -14.66
CA ASP A 20 -32.77 -4.85 -15.57
C ASP A 20 -32.12 -4.18 -16.79
N LEU A 21 -30.98 -3.50 -16.59
CA LEU A 21 -30.20 -2.88 -17.66
C LEU A 21 -29.65 -3.92 -18.64
N LEU A 22 -29.10 -5.03 -18.14
CA LEU A 22 -28.57 -6.12 -18.95
C LEU A 22 -29.70 -6.82 -19.73
N ALA A 23 -30.84 -7.05 -19.08
CA ALA A 23 -32.04 -7.59 -19.75
C ALA A 23 -32.57 -6.62 -20.81
N GLY A 24 -32.62 -5.31 -20.54
CA GLY A 24 -33.01 -4.26 -21.48
C GLY A 24 -32.06 -4.14 -22.69
N LEU A 25 -30.81 -4.53 -22.56
CA LEU A 25 -29.83 -4.65 -23.65
C LEU A 25 -29.97 -5.98 -24.41
N GLY A 26 -30.94 -6.84 -24.09
CA GLY A 26 -31.19 -8.12 -24.74
C GLY A 26 -30.20 -9.23 -24.35
N LEU A 27 -29.49 -9.06 -23.20
CA LEU A 27 -28.55 -10.06 -22.71
C LEU A 27 -29.27 -11.08 -21.85
N ASP A 28 -29.21 -12.36 -22.26
CA ASP A 28 -29.72 -13.49 -21.48
C ASP A 28 -28.72 -13.84 -20.39
N ILE A 29 -29.03 -13.47 -19.14
CA ILE A 29 -28.19 -13.70 -17.97
C ILE A 29 -28.85 -14.74 -17.04
N PRO A 30 -28.08 -15.68 -16.47
CA PRO A 30 -28.60 -16.61 -15.48
C PRO A 30 -29.19 -15.89 -14.28
N ARG A 31 -30.20 -16.46 -13.64
CA ARG A 31 -30.77 -15.90 -12.38
C ARG A 31 -29.67 -15.67 -11.36
N HIS A 32 -29.80 -14.58 -10.62
CA HIS A 32 -28.82 -14.16 -9.59
C HIS A 32 -28.32 -15.34 -8.75
N GLY A 33 -26.99 -15.49 -8.66
CA GLY A 33 -26.31 -16.55 -7.91
C GLY A 33 -26.33 -17.94 -8.57
N LYS A 34 -26.94 -18.12 -9.74
CA LYS A 34 -26.91 -19.37 -10.50
C LYS A 34 -25.85 -19.35 -11.59
N HIS A 35 -25.24 -20.49 -11.84
CA HIS A 35 -24.33 -20.67 -12.95
C HIS A 35 -25.12 -20.92 -14.26
N GLY A 36 -24.54 -20.47 -15.39
CA GLY A 36 -25.10 -20.63 -16.69
C GLY A 36 -24.18 -20.21 -17.82
N PRO A 37 -24.69 -20.10 -19.07
CA PRO A 37 -23.93 -19.63 -20.21
C PRO A 37 -23.41 -18.19 -19.99
N CYS A 38 -22.19 -17.90 -20.46
CA CYS A 38 -21.66 -16.53 -20.42
C CYS A 38 -22.21 -15.73 -21.60
N PRO A 39 -22.80 -14.57 -21.40
CA PRO A 39 -23.30 -13.70 -22.47
C PRO A 39 -22.21 -13.29 -23.48
N ALA A 40 -20.94 -13.21 -23.03
CA ALA A 40 -19.82 -12.77 -23.87
C ALA A 40 -19.11 -13.90 -24.59
N CYS A 41 -18.88 -15.07 -23.94
CA CYS A 41 -18.08 -16.16 -24.52
C CYS A 41 -18.82 -17.51 -24.61
N GLY A 42 -20.12 -17.57 -24.28
CA GLY A 42 -20.92 -18.78 -24.32
C GLY A 42 -20.54 -19.80 -23.24
N GLY A 43 -20.69 -21.08 -23.59
CA GLY A 43 -20.48 -22.22 -22.68
C GLY A 43 -21.74 -22.60 -21.92
N LYS A 44 -21.67 -23.65 -21.08
CA LYS A 44 -22.86 -24.22 -20.42
C LYS A 44 -23.06 -23.64 -19.01
N ASP A 45 -21.98 -23.45 -18.24
CA ASP A 45 -22.04 -23.35 -16.78
C ASP A 45 -20.87 -22.49 -16.18
N ARG A 46 -20.33 -21.58 -16.97
CA ARG A 46 -19.11 -20.86 -16.65
C ARG A 46 -19.30 -19.45 -16.11
N PHE A 47 -20.51 -18.92 -16.20
CA PHE A 47 -20.85 -17.55 -15.84
C PHE A 47 -21.81 -17.52 -14.66
N ARG A 48 -21.59 -16.58 -13.73
CA ARG A 48 -22.50 -16.27 -12.62
C ARG A 48 -22.51 -14.77 -12.40
N LEU A 49 -23.73 -14.18 -12.34
CA LEU A 49 -23.92 -12.80 -11.91
C LEU A 49 -24.07 -12.77 -10.38
N ASP A 50 -23.16 -12.11 -9.71
CA ASP A 50 -23.17 -11.96 -8.24
C ASP A 50 -23.82 -10.65 -7.78
N ASP A 51 -23.87 -9.64 -8.64
CA ASP A 51 -24.40 -8.30 -8.40
C ASP A 51 -24.07 -7.73 -7.01
N LYS A 52 -22.81 -7.92 -6.57
CA LYS A 52 -22.35 -7.46 -5.27
C LYS A 52 -22.46 -5.94 -5.18
N GLU A 53 -23.07 -5.47 -4.13
CA GLU A 53 -23.32 -4.04 -3.89
C GLU A 53 -24.16 -3.36 -4.98
N GLY A 54 -24.89 -4.13 -5.78
CA GLY A 54 -25.68 -3.62 -6.90
C GLY A 54 -24.86 -3.15 -8.09
N ARG A 55 -23.59 -3.55 -8.20
CA ARG A 55 -22.64 -3.11 -9.23
C ARG A 55 -22.66 -3.99 -10.49
N GLY A 56 -23.56 -4.97 -10.59
CA GLY A 56 -23.59 -5.92 -11.70
C GLY A 56 -22.39 -6.85 -11.77
N THR A 57 -21.72 -7.09 -10.64
CA THR A 57 -20.52 -7.91 -10.62
C THR A 57 -20.79 -9.33 -11.05
N PHE A 58 -19.90 -9.87 -11.85
CA PHE A 58 -20.00 -11.25 -12.38
C PHE A 58 -18.64 -11.95 -12.32
N ILE A 59 -18.69 -13.26 -12.44
CA ILE A 59 -17.51 -14.11 -12.65
C ILE A 59 -17.78 -15.10 -13.77
N CYS A 60 -16.79 -15.28 -14.65
CA CYS A 60 -16.79 -16.29 -15.71
C CYS A 60 -15.44 -17.00 -15.72
N SER A 61 -15.44 -18.34 -15.71
CA SER A 61 -14.20 -19.14 -15.69
C SER A 61 -13.33 -18.95 -16.94
N GLN A 62 -13.87 -18.41 -18.03
CA GLN A 62 -13.16 -18.12 -19.29
C GLN A 62 -12.82 -16.64 -19.45
N CYS A 63 -13.78 -15.74 -19.19
CA CYS A 63 -13.62 -14.28 -19.38
C CYS A 63 -13.05 -13.56 -18.15
N GLY A 64 -12.97 -14.23 -16.99
CA GLY A 64 -12.61 -13.62 -15.72
C GLY A 64 -13.77 -12.89 -15.03
N ALA A 65 -13.47 -12.10 -14.01
CA ALA A 65 -14.43 -11.30 -13.27
C ALA A 65 -14.55 -9.87 -13.84
N GLY A 66 -15.62 -9.16 -13.48
CA GLY A 66 -15.86 -7.78 -13.86
C GLY A 66 -17.12 -7.22 -13.21
N ASP A 67 -17.47 -5.96 -13.53
CA ASP A 67 -18.74 -5.35 -13.15
C ASP A 67 -19.70 -5.26 -14.34
N GLY A 68 -20.89 -4.67 -14.12
CA GLY A 68 -21.92 -4.59 -15.14
C GLY A 68 -21.49 -3.83 -16.39
N LEU A 69 -20.71 -2.75 -16.23
CA LEU A 69 -20.20 -1.99 -17.37
C LEU A 69 -19.16 -2.81 -18.15
N ASP A 70 -18.28 -3.52 -17.45
CA ASP A 70 -17.31 -4.45 -18.06
C ASP A 70 -18.01 -5.55 -18.87
N LEU A 71 -19.14 -6.05 -18.36
CA LEU A 71 -19.92 -7.07 -19.09
C LEU A 71 -20.49 -6.50 -20.40
N VAL A 72 -21.05 -5.29 -20.36
CA VAL A 72 -21.57 -4.62 -21.56
C VAL A 72 -20.45 -4.37 -22.57
N CYS A 73 -19.29 -3.88 -22.13
CA CYS A 73 -18.10 -3.70 -22.98
C CYS A 73 -17.70 -5.01 -23.68
N ARG A 74 -17.66 -6.12 -22.95
CA ARG A 74 -17.25 -7.43 -23.48
C ARG A 74 -18.25 -8.00 -24.49
N VAL A 75 -19.54 -7.91 -24.18
CA VAL A 75 -20.59 -8.44 -25.06
C VAL A 75 -20.73 -7.62 -26.33
N THR A 76 -20.66 -6.30 -26.21
CA THR A 76 -20.84 -5.39 -27.36
C THR A 76 -19.56 -5.08 -28.11
N SER A 77 -18.39 -5.50 -27.59
CA SER A 77 -17.05 -5.16 -28.11
C SER A 77 -16.82 -3.65 -28.21
N LYS A 78 -17.46 -2.88 -27.32
CA LYS A 78 -17.37 -1.42 -27.27
C LYS A 78 -16.42 -0.94 -26.17
N SER A 79 -15.88 0.27 -26.37
CA SER A 79 -15.10 0.95 -25.32
C SER A 79 -15.99 1.33 -24.12
N PRO A 80 -15.41 1.55 -22.93
CA PRO A 80 -16.19 1.96 -21.74
C PRO A 80 -17.03 3.23 -21.97
N LYS A 81 -16.58 4.13 -22.82
CA LYS A 81 -17.33 5.34 -23.19
C LYS A 81 -18.58 5.00 -24.01
N GLU A 82 -18.43 4.21 -25.07
CA GLU A 82 -19.53 3.81 -25.92
C GLU A 82 -20.54 2.89 -25.18
N ALA A 83 -20.05 2.04 -24.27
CA ALA A 83 -20.91 1.25 -23.40
C ALA A 83 -21.70 2.14 -22.43
N ALA A 84 -21.05 3.16 -21.86
CA ALA A 84 -21.75 4.14 -21.03
C ALA A 84 -22.77 4.98 -21.80
N GLU A 85 -22.48 5.35 -23.05
CA GLU A 85 -23.44 6.03 -23.94
C GLU A 85 -24.68 5.20 -24.24
N LEU A 86 -24.55 3.85 -24.31
CA LEU A 86 -25.70 2.94 -24.44
C LEU A 86 -26.56 2.86 -23.18
N ILE A 87 -25.92 2.91 -22.00
CA ILE A 87 -26.59 2.77 -20.70
C ILE A 87 -27.21 4.09 -20.24
N ALA A 88 -26.58 5.23 -20.55
CA ALA A 88 -26.95 6.55 -20.05
C ALA A 88 -28.46 6.87 -20.23
N PRO A 89 -29.09 6.63 -21.39
CA PRO A 89 -30.53 6.86 -21.54
C PRO A 89 -31.40 5.96 -20.66
N MET A 90 -30.91 4.73 -20.39
CA MET A 90 -31.65 3.74 -19.59
C MET A 90 -31.65 4.07 -18.09
N VAL A 91 -30.66 4.85 -17.64
CA VAL A 91 -30.55 5.36 -16.25
C VAL A 91 -30.97 6.83 -16.13
N GLY A 92 -31.63 7.39 -17.16
CA GLY A 92 -32.14 8.76 -17.15
C GLY A 92 -31.07 9.86 -17.24
N LEU A 93 -29.89 9.53 -17.77
CA LEU A 93 -28.78 10.49 -17.92
C LEU A 93 -28.79 11.08 -19.34
N ALA A 94 -28.88 12.42 -19.42
CA ALA A 94 -28.57 13.14 -20.66
C ALA A 94 -27.05 13.21 -20.88
N ALA A 95 -26.61 13.51 -22.09
CA ALA A 95 -25.19 13.58 -22.51
C ALA A 95 -24.30 14.55 -21.67
N GLY A 96 -24.83 15.18 -20.63
CA GLY A 96 -24.17 16.15 -19.74
C GLY A 96 -23.69 15.61 -18.39
N GLY A 97 -23.97 14.36 -18.01
CA GLY A 97 -23.60 13.78 -16.70
C GLY A 97 -24.52 14.18 -15.53
N LEU A 98 -24.28 13.61 -14.35
CA LEU A 98 -25.07 13.91 -13.13
C LEU A 98 -24.83 15.33 -12.61
N ASP A 99 -25.91 15.98 -12.15
CA ASP A 99 -25.84 17.19 -11.35
C ASP A 99 -25.01 16.92 -10.06
N PRO A 100 -24.20 17.87 -9.59
CA PRO A 100 -23.45 17.75 -8.35
C PRO A 100 -24.31 17.36 -7.14
N VAL A 101 -25.53 17.81 -7.05
CA VAL A 101 -26.49 17.49 -5.97
C VAL A 101 -26.92 16.02 -6.03
N GLU A 102 -27.23 15.52 -7.21
CA GLU A 102 -27.66 14.14 -7.41
C GLU A 102 -26.48 13.16 -7.17
N ARG A 103 -25.25 13.55 -7.55
CA ARG A 103 -24.03 12.77 -7.25
C ARG A 103 -23.79 12.65 -5.74
N GLU A 104 -23.93 13.74 -5.00
CA GLU A 104 -23.83 13.74 -3.53
C GLU A 104 -24.92 12.86 -2.90
N ARG A 105 -26.13 12.89 -3.43
CA ARG A 105 -27.24 12.04 -2.99
C ARG A 105 -26.94 10.55 -3.19
N ILE A 106 -26.43 10.18 -4.36
CA ILE A 106 -26.03 8.79 -4.66
C ILE A 106 -24.89 8.35 -3.72
N HIS A 107 -23.88 9.19 -3.50
CA HIS A 107 -22.78 8.90 -2.57
C HIS A 107 -23.27 8.69 -1.14
N GLN A 108 -24.17 9.54 -0.65
CA GLN A 108 -24.79 9.38 0.68
C GLN A 108 -25.63 8.10 0.78
N GLN A 109 -26.36 7.74 -0.28
CA GLN A 109 -27.10 6.48 -0.32
C GLN A 109 -26.17 5.25 -0.29
N GLN A 110 -25.05 5.29 -1.02
CA GLN A 110 -24.05 4.23 -0.99
C GLN A 110 -23.41 4.09 0.40
N GLN A 111 -23.06 5.20 1.04
CA GLN A 111 -22.56 5.19 2.41
C GLN A 111 -23.60 4.68 3.42
N ALA A 112 -24.86 5.04 3.24
CA ALA A 112 -25.95 4.56 4.09
C ALA A 112 -26.16 3.04 3.91
N LYS A 113 -26.15 2.54 2.67
CA LYS A 113 -26.19 1.10 2.38
C LYS A 113 -25.01 0.35 2.97
N ALA A 114 -23.79 0.86 2.82
CA ALA A 114 -22.58 0.24 3.41
C ALA A 114 -22.67 0.16 4.95
N LYS A 115 -23.14 1.23 5.60
CA LYS A 115 -23.39 1.25 7.06
C LYS A 115 -24.48 0.26 7.46
N GLU A 116 -25.53 0.14 6.66
CA GLU A 116 -26.60 -0.82 6.93
C GLU A 116 -26.13 -2.27 6.79
N VAL A 117 -25.33 -2.57 5.75
CA VAL A 117 -24.72 -3.90 5.56
C VAL A 117 -23.79 -4.22 6.74
N ALA A 118 -22.94 -3.27 7.16
CA ALA A 118 -22.08 -3.44 8.32
C ALA A 118 -22.90 -3.68 9.61
N ARG A 119 -24.00 -2.93 9.81
CA ARG A 119 -24.92 -3.12 10.96
C ARG A 119 -25.63 -4.49 10.93
N LYS A 120 -26.09 -4.93 9.76
CA LYS A 120 -26.70 -6.26 9.59
C LYS A 120 -25.70 -7.37 9.89
N ARG A 121 -24.45 -7.21 9.44
CA ARG A 121 -23.35 -8.15 9.70
C ARG A 121 -23.00 -8.21 11.19
N GLU A 122 -22.88 -7.06 11.85
CA GLU A 122 -22.62 -6.98 13.28
C GLU A 122 -23.78 -7.59 14.10
N HIS A 123 -25.03 -7.36 13.71
CA HIS A 123 -26.18 -7.99 14.32
C HIS A 123 -26.18 -9.52 14.09
N GLY A 124 -25.74 -9.98 12.92
CA GLY A 124 -25.53 -11.41 12.63
C GLY A 124 -24.50 -12.01 13.57
N TYR A 125 -23.36 -11.36 13.79
CA TYR A 125 -22.32 -11.79 14.71
C TYR A 125 -22.81 -11.91 16.15
N LYS A 126 -23.55 -10.92 16.65
CA LYS A 126 -24.16 -10.96 18.00
C LYS A 126 -25.17 -12.09 18.17
N ARG A 127 -26.00 -12.35 17.14
CA ARG A 127 -26.95 -13.48 17.15
C ARG A 127 -26.23 -14.83 17.18
N ALA A 128 -25.20 -15.00 16.34
CA ALA A 128 -24.41 -16.22 16.27
C ALA A 128 -23.67 -16.47 17.60
N ALA A 129 -23.04 -15.45 18.19
CA ALA A 129 -22.37 -15.53 19.48
C ALA A 129 -23.36 -15.93 20.61
N LYS A 130 -24.56 -15.33 20.65
CA LYS A 130 -25.60 -15.70 21.61
C LYS A 130 -26.08 -17.15 21.43
N ARG A 131 -26.22 -17.62 20.16
CA ARG A 131 -26.57 -19.00 19.85
C ARG A 131 -25.45 -19.96 20.26
N ALA A 132 -24.18 -19.61 19.96
CA ALA A 132 -23.00 -20.36 20.36
C ALA A 132 -22.94 -20.56 21.90
N SER A 133 -23.16 -19.47 22.66
CA SER A 133 -23.21 -19.54 24.14
C SER A 133 -24.34 -20.45 24.61
N ARG A 134 -25.52 -20.39 23.96
CA ARG A 134 -26.64 -21.29 24.34
C ARG A 134 -26.27 -22.77 24.10
N ILE A 135 -25.66 -23.10 22.95
CA ILE A 135 -25.24 -24.46 22.61
C ILE A 135 -24.16 -24.94 23.59
N MET A 136 -23.18 -24.11 23.90
CA MET A 136 -22.12 -24.43 24.86
C MET A 136 -22.63 -24.58 26.29
N ASN A 137 -23.61 -23.78 26.71
CA ASN A 137 -24.19 -23.91 28.09
C ASN A 137 -25.03 -25.17 28.23
N ALA A 138 -25.48 -25.80 27.15
CA ALA A 138 -26.32 -26.99 27.16
C ALA A 138 -25.57 -28.26 26.67
N HIS A 139 -24.21 -28.24 26.60
CA HIS A 139 -23.43 -29.40 26.15
C HIS A 139 -23.31 -30.49 27.24
N SER A 140 -22.98 -31.69 26.81
CA SER A 140 -22.43 -32.76 27.68
C SER A 140 -21.04 -33.14 27.17
N LEU A 141 -20.20 -33.67 28.05
CA LEU A 141 -18.91 -34.24 27.64
C LEU A 141 -19.11 -35.70 27.23
N GLY A 142 -18.47 -36.15 26.17
CA GLY A 142 -18.56 -37.50 25.68
C GLY A 142 -17.56 -37.87 24.63
N CYS A 143 -17.46 -39.17 24.31
CA CYS A 143 -16.63 -39.65 23.20
C CYS A 143 -17.41 -39.58 21.89
N SER A 144 -16.76 -39.11 20.84
CA SER A 144 -17.37 -38.91 19.51
C SER A 144 -17.00 -40.04 18.57
N ALA A 145 -17.99 -40.61 17.84
CA ALA A 145 -17.71 -41.56 16.76
C ALA A 145 -16.88 -40.98 15.63
N TYR A 146 -17.03 -39.68 15.36
CA TYR A 146 -16.16 -38.94 14.40
C TYR A 146 -14.70 -38.96 14.86
N LEU A 147 -14.43 -38.59 16.16
CA LEU A 147 -13.07 -38.57 16.69
C LEU A 147 -12.51 -40.00 16.83
N SER A 148 -13.32 -41.01 17.13
CA SER A 148 -12.87 -42.39 17.16
C SER A 148 -12.35 -42.83 15.76
N ARG A 149 -13.03 -42.46 14.66
CA ARG A 149 -12.54 -42.68 13.31
C ARG A 149 -11.29 -41.89 12.94
N LYS A 150 -11.06 -40.79 13.63
CA LYS A 150 -9.87 -39.94 13.47
C LYS A 150 -8.70 -40.34 14.42
N GLY A 151 -8.80 -41.50 15.10
CA GLY A 151 -7.76 -42.06 15.95
C GLY A 151 -7.86 -41.64 17.41
N PHE A 152 -8.93 -40.94 17.85
CA PHE A 152 -9.08 -40.39 19.20
C PHE A 152 -10.27 -40.99 19.95
N ALA A 153 -10.34 -42.31 20.04
CA ALA A 153 -11.49 -43.05 20.60
C ALA A 153 -11.85 -42.69 22.08
N GLY A 154 -10.87 -42.35 22.90
CA GLY A 154 -11.05 -41.97 24.31
C GLY A 154 -11.15 -40.47 24.57
N HIS A 155 -11.05 -39.61 23.53
CA HIS A 155 -11.03 -38.17 23.72
C HIS A 155 -12.41 -37.62 24.10
N GLN A 156 -12.48 -36.96 25.27
CA GLN A 156 -13.69 -36.30 25.75
C GLN A 156 -13.85 -34.94 25.14
N ILE A 157 -14.99 -34.68 24.49
CA ILE A 157 -15.29 -33.40 23.86
C ILE A 157 -16.73 -32.97 24.15
N ALA A 158 -16.99 -31.66 24.00
CA ALA A 158 -18.35 -31.13 24.10
C ALA A 158 -19.25 -31.71 23.00
N MET A 159 -20.38 -32.24 23.39
CA MET A 159 -21.39 -32.86 22.52
C MET A 159 -22.69 -32.09 22.64
N SER A 160 -23.39 -31.88 21.54
CA SER A 160 -24.66 -31.20 21.50
C SER A 160 -25.78 -32.00 22.16
N ASN A 161 -26.48 -31.41 23.11
CA ASN A 161 -27.68 -31.96 23.72
C ASN A 161 -28.98 -31.56 23.00
N SER A 162 -28.87 -30.82 21.90
CA SER A 162 -30.00 -30.40 21.06
C SER A 162 -29.72 -30.65 19.59
N LYS A 163 -30.79 -30.89 18.84
CA LYS A 163 -30.74 -30.92 17.39
C LYS A 163 -30.58 -29.49 16.87
N GLU A 164 -29.58 -29.24 16.05
CA GLU A 164 -29.32 -27.94 15.45
C GLU A 164 -29.44 -28.04 13.92
N THR A 165 -29.90 -26.94 13.29
CA THR A 165 -29.93 -26.81 11.83
C THR A 165 -29.13 -25.59 11.42
N ILE A 166 -28.12 -25.77 10.57
CA ILE A 166 -27.22 -24.72 10.10
C ILE A 166 -27.20 -24.78 8.56
N ASP A 167 -27.54 -23.69 7.91
CA ASP A 167 -27.57 -23.56 6.45
C ASP A 167 -28.30 -24.75 5.75
N GLY A 168 -29.42 -25.18 6.33
CA GLY A 168 -30.24 -26.30 5.85
C GLY A 168 -29.72 -27.71 6.19
N GLN A 169 -28.52 -27.82 6.79
CA GLN A 169 -27.95 -29.09 7.25
C GLN A 169 -28.35 -29.38 8.69
N VAL A 170 -28.71 -30.62 8.95
CA VAL A 170 -29.14 -31.09 10.27
C VAL A 170 -27.98 -31.70 11.03
N PHE A 171 -27.77 -31.23 12.25
CA PHE A 171 -26.80 -31.76 13.21
C PHE A 171 -27.60 -32.36 14.37
N PRO A 172 -27.63 -33.69 14.50
CA PRO A 172 -28.41 -34.40 15.53
C PRO A 172 -27.79 -34.19 16.92
N ILE A 173 -28.54 -34.57 17.92
CA ILE A 173 -28.03 -34.70 19.30
C ILE A 173 -26.79 -35.60 19.28
N GLY A 174 -25.77 -35.23 20.05
CA GLY A 174 -24.49 -35.91 20.05
C GLY A 174 -23.52 -35.48 19.00
N SER A 175 -23.83 -34.44 18.15
CA SER A 175 -22.85 -33.82 17.31
C SER A 175 -21.76 -33.14 18.11
N VAL A 176 -20.51 -33.22 17.65
CA VAL A 176 -19.34 -32.55 18.26
C VAL A 176 -19.47 -31.03 18.20
N ILE A 177 -19.16 -30.36 19.30
CA ILE A 177 -19.11 -28.89 19.36
C ILE A 177 -17.65 -28.44 19.49
N VAL A 178 -17.17 -27.65 18.53
CA VAL A 178 -15.86 -26.99 18.59
C VAL A 178 -16.09 -25.49 18.85
N PRO A 179 -15.79 -24.97 20.04
CA PRO A 179 -15.94 -23.56 20.37
C PRO A 179 -14.92 -22.70 19.59
N LEU A 180 -15.38 -21.58 19.03
CA LEU A 180 -14.56 -20.65 18.27
C LEU A 180 -14.43 -19.31 19.01
N LEU A 181 -13.21 -18.96 19.37
CA LEU A 181 -12.83 -17.78 20.12
C LEU A 181 -12.33 -16.67 19.19
N ASN A 182 -12.48 -15.43 19.61
CA ASN A 182 -11.83 -14.29 18.96
C ASN A 182 -10.45 -14.00 19.61
N ALA A 183 -9.73 -12.99 19.11
CA ALA A 183 -8.42 -12.59 19.65
C ALA A 183 -8.43 -12.23 21.16
N ALA A 184 -9.56 -11.80 21.70
CA ALA A 184 -9.75 -11.53 23.12
C ALA A 184 -10.12 -12.78 23.95
N GLY A 185 -10.10 -13.99 23.34
CA GLY A 185 -10.48 -15.24 24.00
C GLY A 185 -11.99 -15.38 24.26
N THR A 186 -12.84 -14.54 23.69
CA THR A 186 -14.29 -14.58 23.88
C THR A 186 -14.93 -15.52 22.86
N LEU A 187 -15.88 -16.36 23.30
CA LEU A 187 -16.67 -17.23 22.44
C LEU A 187 -17.56 -16.40 21.50
N VAL A 188 -17.37 -16.55 20.20
CA VAL A 188 -18.09 -15.79 19.17
C VAL A 188 -18.81 -16.65 18.14
N ASN A 189 -18.46 -17.94 18.07
CA ASN A 189 -19.11 -18.92 17.19
C ASN A 189 -18.88 -20.35 17.73
N VAL A 190 -19.49 -21.35 17.13
CA VAL A 190 -19.16 -22.77 17.26
C VAL A 190 -19.20 -23.44 15.90
N GLU A 191 -18.34 -24.42 15.69
CA GLU A 191 -18.47 -25.36 14.58
C GLU A 191 -19.07 -26.67 15.12
N LEU A 192 -20.09 -27.16 14.43
CA LEU A 192 -20.66 -28.47 14.72
C LEU A 192 -20.11 -29.50 13.73
N ILE A 193 -19.77 -30.70 14.23
CA ILE A 193 -19.31 -31.82 13.43
C ILE A 193 -20.25 -32.99 13.63
N ARG A 194 -20.84 -33.46 12.55
CA ARG A 194 -21.77 -34.60 12.58
C ARG A 194 -21.01 -35.92 12.68
N ASN A 195 -21.48 -36.80 13.60
CA ASN A 195 -20.78 -38.05 13.89
C ASN A 195 -20.81 -39.04 12.73
N GLU A 196 -21.87 -39.09 11.93
CA GLU A 196 -22.10 -40.11 10.88
C GLU A 196 -21.11 -39.95 9.73
N ASP A 197 -20.96 -38.75 9.20
CA ASP A 197 -20.22 -38.48 7.96
C ASP A 197 -19.10 -37.45 8.11
N GLY A 198 -18.97 -36.84 9.31
CA GLY A 198 -17.95 -35.81 9.58
C GLY A 198 -18.25 -34.45 8.94
N LEU A 199 -19.49 -34.20 8.51
CA LEU A 199 -19.89 -32.89 7.97
C LEU A 199 -19.67 -31.79 9.02
N LYS A 200 -19.01 -30.69 8.62
CA LYS A 200 -18.65 -29.57 9.49
C LYS A 200 -19.35 -28.29 9.06
N HIS A 201 -19.95 -27.57 9.99
CA HIS A 201 -20.52 -26.25 9.72
C HIS A 201 -20.43 -25.35 10.94
N ALA A 202 -19.91 -24.15 10.76
CA ALA A 202 -20.01 -23.05 11.74
C ALA A 202 -21.37 -22.36 11.62
N LEU A 203 -21.89 -21.76 12.72
CA LEU A 203 -23.18 -21.08 12.72
C LEU A 203 -23.24 -19.99 11.67
N GLY A 204 -24.30 -20.05 10.85
CA GLY A 204 -24.54 -19.08 9.77
C GLY A 204 -24.68 -17.66 10.29
N GLY A 205 -24.11 -16.69 9.56
CA GLY A 205 -24.05 -15.28 9.95
C GLY A 205 -23.08 -14.96 11.09
N GLY A 206 -22.35 -15.95 11.60
CA GLY A 206 -21.31 -15.77 12.61
C GLY A 206 -19.97 -15.33 12.03
N ARG A 207 -19.07 -14.84 12.89
CA ARG A 207 -17.71 -14.47 12.51
C ARG A 207 -16.93 -15.70 12.09
N LYS A 208 -16.22 -15.62 10.96
CA LYS A 208 -15.37 -16.70 10.42
C LYS A 208 -13.90 -16.28 10.32
N ALA A 209 -13.60 -15.03 10.04
CA ALA A 209 -12.23 -14.50 9.99
C ALA A 209 -11.74 -14.07 11.37
N GLY A 210 -10.51 -14.41 11.73
CA GLY A 210 -9.89 -14.11 13.01
C GLY A 210 -10.56 -14.83 14.20
N VAL A 211 -11.09 -16.04 13.97
CA VAL A 211 -11.60 -16.94 15.02
C VAL A 211 -10.83 -18.25 15.02
N TYR A 212 -10.65 -18.84 16.18
CA TYR A 212 -9.88 -20.05 16.36
C TYR A 212 -10.44 -20.93 17.48
N HIS A 213 -10.13 -22.23 17.41
CA HIS A 213 -10.20 -23.12 18.56
C HIS A 213 -8.79 -23.33 19.13
N ARG A 214 -8.64 -23.32 20.46
CA ARG A 214 -7.35 -23.52 21.11
C ARG A 214 -7.33 -24.84 21.86
N ILE A 215 -6.26 -25.60 21.67
CA ILE A 215 -5.92 -26.80 22.43
C ILE A 215 -4.69 -26.44 23.26
N ASP A 216 -4.82 -26.53 24.58
CA ASP A 216 -3.75 -26.16 25.51
C ASP A 216 -2.59 -27.16 25.46
N GLY A 217 -1.34 -26.65 25.60
CA GLY A 217 -0.12 -27.42 25.56
C GLY A 217 1.06 -26.66 26.16
N GLY A 218 2.29 -26.98 25.72
CA GLY A 218 3.54 -26.38 26.16
C GLY A 218 3.92 -25.07 25.44
N ALA A 219 5.22 -24.74 25.52
CA ALA A 219 5.77 -23.49 25.03
C ALA A 219 5.84 -23.40 23.49
N LEU A 220 5.92 -24.53 22.78
CA LEU A 220 5.81 -24.56 21.32
C LEU A 220 4.37 -24.20 20.92
N VAL A 221 4.23 -23.33 19.94
CA VAL A 221 2.90 -22.93 19.41
C VAL A 221 2.74 -23.45 17.99
N ALA A 222 1.62 -24.14 17.74
CA ALA A 222 1.29 -24.64 16.41
C ALA A 222 -0.02 -24.01 15.91
N VAL A 223 -0.09 -23.70 14.62
CA VAL A 223 -1.34 -23.28 13.95
C VAL A 223 -1.65 -24.31 12.88
N VAL A 224 -2.89 -24.81 12.89
CA VAL A 224 -3.36 -25.87 11.98
C VAL A 224 -4.68 -25.47 11.33
N GLU A 225 -5.07 -26.15 10.23
CA GLU A 225 -6.37 -25.89 9.65
C GLU A 225 -7.50 -26.49 10.46
N GLY A 226 -7.50 -27.80 10.71
CA GLY A 226 -8.63 -28.54 11.27
C GLY A 226 -8.45 -28.98 12.72
N TYR A 227 -9.58 -29.28 13.42
CA TYR A 227 -9.56 -29.71 14.81
C TYR A 227 -8.88 -31.08 15.03
N ALA A 228 -9.17 -32.08 14.18
CA ALA A 228 -8.56 -33.42 14.27
C ALA A 228 -7.05 -33.37 14.00
N THR A 229 -6.64 -32.57 13.00
CA THR A 229 -5.24 -32.24 12.71
C THR A 229 -4.58 -31.62 13.92
N GLY A 230 -5.27 -30.68 14.61
CA GLY A 230 -4.80 -30.03 15.84
C GLY A 230 -4.56 -31.03 16.99
N LEU A 231 -5.43 -31.98 17.19
CA LEU A 231 -5.24 -33.04 18.19
C LEU A 231 -4.02 -33.90 17.88
N SER A 232 -3.79 -34.27 16.61
CA SER A 232 -2.61 -35.04 16.22
C SER A 232 -1.31 -34.30 16.48
N VAL A 233 -1.25 -33.01 16.11
CA VAL A 233 -0.09 -32.15 16.32
C VAL A 233 0.15 -31.96 17.82
N GLN A 234 -0.90 -31.71 18.61
CA GLN A 234 -0.78 -31.53 20.06
C GLN A 234 -0.26 -32.80 20.75
N GLN A 235 -0.82 -33.98 20.40
CA GLN A 235 -0.37 -35.24 21.01
C GLN A 235 1.04 -35.62 20.59
N ALA A 236 1.44 -35.32 19.35
CA ALA A 236 2.77 -35.61 18.86
C ALA A 236 3.83 -34.70 19.45
N THR A 237 3.55 -33.44 19.68
CA THR A 237 4.54 -32.40 20.01
C THR A 237 4.40 -31.80 21.39
N GLY A 238 3.25 -31.96 22.05
CA GLY A 238 2.90 -31.24 23.28
C GLY A 238 2.68 -29.74 23.09
N ALA A 239 2.58 -29.24 21.85
CA ALA A 239 2.42 -27.81 21.54
C ALA A 239 1.06 -27.27 21.99
N THR A 240 1.00 -25.96 22.28
CA THR A 240 -0.26 -25.21 22.29
C THR A 240 -0.72 -25.03 20.85
N VAL A 241 -1.93 -25.50 20.50
CA VAL A 241 -2.40 -25.54 19.11
C VAL A 241 -3.58 -24.60 18.90
N TYR A 242 -3.50 -23.82 17.82
CA TYR A 242 -4.55 -22.95 17.32
C TYR A 242 -5.14 -23.53 16.03
N CYS A 243 -6.40 -23.96 16.07
CA CYS A 243 -7.12 -24.50 14.92
C CYS A 243 -7.85 -23.35 14.20
N ALA A 244 -7.47 -23.02 12.98
CA ALA A 244 -8.00 -21.91 12.19
C ALA A 244 -9.33 -22.21 11.50
N MET A 245 -9.74 -23.48 11.47
CA MET A 245 -10.95 -24.05 10.87
C MET A 245 -11.05 -23.94 9.35
N THR A 246 -10.21 -23.14 8.69
CA THR A 246 -10.09 -23.03 7.21
C THR A 246 -8.72 -22.52 6.82
N ALA A 247 -8.20 -22.91 5.63
CA ALA A 247 -6.93 -22.45 5.09
C ALA A 247 -6.86 -20.91 4.96
N ASN A 248 -7.96 -20.28 4.50
CA ASN A 248 -8.05 -18.81 4.36
C ASN A 248 -7.95 -18.03 5.69
N ASN A 249 -8.06 -18.70 6.82
CA ASN A 249 -7.99 -18.07 8.14
C ASN A 249 -6.66 -18.32 8.86
N LEU A 250 -5.77 -19.14 8.29
CA LEU A 250 -4.48 -19.48 8.89
C LEU A 250 -3.65 -18.23 9.25
N MET A 251 -3.55 -17.27 8.33
CA MET A 251 -2.80 -16.02 8.56
C MET A 251 -3.36 -15.23 9.74
N ASN A 252 -4.67 -14.97 9.77
CA ASN A 252 -5.28 -14.21 10.86
C ASN A 252 -5.07 -14.91 12.23
N VAL A 253 -5.10 -16.24 12.25
CA VAL A 253 -4.93 -17.00 13.48
C VAL A 253 -3.46 -17.07 13.91
N ALA A 254 -2.54 -17.14 12.93
CA ALA A 254 -1.10 -17.07 13.20
C ALA A 254 -0.72 -15.71 13.82
N GLU A 255 -1.24 -14.60 13.30
CA GLU A 255 -1.04 -13.26 13.89
C GLU A 255 -1.60 -13.16 15.32
N ILE A 256 -2.77 -13.74 15.57
CA ILE A 256 -3.32 -13.81 16.93
C ILE A 256 -2.41 -14.64 17.85
N ALA A 257 -1.93 -15.80 17.40
CA ALA A 257 -1.01 -16.64 18.16
C ALA A 257 0.29 -15.89 18.47
N ARG A 258 0.89 -15.19 17.51
CA ARG A 258 2.09 -14.36 17.71
C ARG A 258 1.85 -13.23 18.70
N SER A 259 0.68 -12.56 18.62
CA SER A 259 0.33 -11.49 19.55
C SER A 259 0.19 -12.01 21.00
N GLN A 260 -0.30 -13.23 21.18
CA GLN A 260 -0.47 -13.85 22.52
C GLN A 260 0.83 -14.51 23.03
N TYR A 261 1.73 -14.91 22.13
CA TYR A 261 3.02 -15.53 22.42
C TYR A 261 4.15 -14.83 21.62
N PRO A 262 4.58 -13.62 22.03
CA PRO A 262 5.54 -12.83 21.26
C PRO A 262 6.88 -13.52 21.02
N ASP A 263 7.37 -14.29 21.99
CA ASP A 263 8.69 -14.91 21.98
C ASP A 263 8.66 -16.41 21.66
N ALA A 264 7.48 -17.02 21.48
CA ALA A 264 7.38 -18.45 21.24
C ALA A 264 7.83 -18.85 19.84
N GLU A 265 8.36 -20.06 19.71
CA GLU A 265 8.50 -20.70 18.40
C GLU A 265 7.10 -21.05 17.88
N ILE A 266 6.79 -20.55 16.65
CA ILE A 266 5.50 -20.82 15.99
C ILE A 266 5.73 -21.68 14.76
N ILE A 267 4.99 -22.80 14.67
CA ILE A 267 4.95 -23.64 13.47
C ILE A 267 3.54 -23.59 12.86
N ILE A 268 3.47 -23.46 11.54
CA ILE A 268 2.22 -23.52 10.78
C ILE A 268 2.18 -24.87 10.08
N CYS A 269 1.28 -25.74 10.52
CA CYS A 269 1.15 -27.10 10.04
C CYS A 269 0.10 -27.13 8.92
N GLY A 270 0.54 -27.00 7.68
CA GLY A 270 -0.33 -27.06 6.52
C GLY A 270 -0.65 -28.47 6.06
N ASP A 271 -1.66 -28.59 5.20
CA ASP A 271 -2.07 -29.84 4.60
C ASP A 271 -1.32 -30.09 3.27
N HIS A 272 -1.08 -31.36 2.95
CA HIS A 272 -0.48 -31.79 1.67
C HIS A 272 -1.60 -32.24 0.73
N ASP A 273 -2.45 -31.31 0.31
CA ASP A 273 -3.55 -31.57 -0.59
C ASP A 273 -3.05 -31.86 -2.02
N LEU A 274 -3.67 -32.83 -2.69
CA LEU A 274 -3.49 -33.07 -4.11
C LEU A 274 -4.68 -32.51 -4.88
N ASP A 275 -4.41 -31.86 -6.01
CA ASP A 275 -5.42 -31.46 -6.97
C ASP A 275 -6.07 -32.73 -7.58
N LYS A 276 -7.39 -32.85 -7.45
CA LYS A 276 -8.15 -34.04 -7.89
C LYS A 276 -8.12 -34.27 -9.41
N ALA A 277 -7.85 -33.24 -10.19
CA ALA A 277 -7.80 -33.31 -11.64
C ALA A 277 -6.40 -33.68 -12.18
N THR A 278 -5.36 -33.20 -11.50
CA THR A 278 -3.96 -33.32 -11.95
C THR A 278 -3.13 -34.31 -11.13
N GLY A 279 -3.59 -34.69 -9.93
CA GLY A 279 -2.81 -35.48 -8.97
C GLY A 279 -1.57 -34.82 -8.44
N GLN A 280 -1.37 -33.53 -8.74
CA GLN A 280 -0.26 -32.74 -8.26
C GLN A 280 -0.64 -32.00 -6.96
N ARG A 281 0.37 -31.61 -6.17
CA ARG A 281 0.15 -30.85 -4.92
C ARG A 281 -0.59 -29.55 -5.21
N ASN A 282 -1.58 -29.22 -4.37
CA ASN A 282 -2.32 -27.97 -4.46
C ASN A 282 -1.45 -26.80 -3.95
N ASP A 283 -0.91 -26.02 -4.88
CA ASP A 283 -0.04 -24.89 -4.57
C ASP A 283 -0.73 -23.77 -3.78
N SER A 284 -2.06 -23.64 -3.85
CA SER A 284 -2.81 -22.61 -3.13
C SER A 284 -2.77 -22.79 -1.61
N THR A 285 -3.03 -24.03 -1.12
CA THR A 285 -2.99 -24.34 0.31
C THR A 285 -1.56 -24.23 0.85
N LYS A 286 -0.58 -24.72 0.10
CA LYS A 286 0.84 -24.57 0.42
C LYS A 286 1.23 -23.10 0.58
N HIS A 287 0.88 -22.28 -0.41
CA HIS A 287 1.20 -20.83 -0.41
C HIS A 287 0.57 -20.11 0.81
N GLN A 288 -0.69 -20.39 1.15
CA GLN A 288 -1.35 -19.80 2.32
C GLN A 288 -0.64 -20.17 3.63
N THR A 289 -0.20 -21.40 3.78
CA THR A 289 0.54 -21.87 4.96
C THR A 289 1.91 -21.18 5.07
N GLU A 290 2.65 -21.08 3.96
CA GLU A 290 3.94 -20.41 3.91
C GLU A 290 3.84 -18.91 4.19
N GLN A 291 2.81 -18.24 3.66
CA GLN A 291 2.55 -16.83 3.95
C GLN A 291 2.18 -16.59 5.42
N ALA A 292 1.36 -17.45 6.01
CA ALA A 292 1.03 -17.36 7.42
C ALA A 292 2.27 -17.54 8.31
N ALA A 293 3.17 -18.46 7.97
CA ALA A 293 4.42 -18.65 8.67
C ALA A 293 5.35 -17.43 8.56
N LEU A 294 5.47 -16.88 7.35
CA LEU A 294 6.30 -15.70 7.09
C LEU A 294 5.81 -14.47 7.89
N ALA A 295 4.49 -14.23 7.91
CA ALA A 295 3.90 -13.08 8.59
C ALA A 295 4.19 -13.05 10.10
N VAL A 296 4.40 -14.20 10.72
CA VAL A 296 4.63 -14.30 12.17
C VAL A 296 6.07 -14.66 12.54
N GLY A 297 7.00 -14.70 11.57
CA GLY A 297 8.36 -15.18 11.80
C GLY A 297 8.40 -16.63 12.31
N GLY A 298 7.44 -17.45 11.86
CA GLY A 298 7.30 -18.85 12.15
C GLY A 298 7.79 -19.75 11.04
N ARG A 299 7.47 -21.02 11.09
CA ARG A 299 7.88 -22.03 10.09
C ARG A 299 6.67 -22.79 9.55
N ALA A 300 6.61 -22.96 8.22
CA ALA A 300 5.62 -23.81 7.55
C ALA A 300 6.15 -25.24 7.50
N ILE A 301 5.33 -26.21 7.94
CA ILE A 301 5.62 -27.62 7.87
C ILE A 301 4.45 -28.39 7.26
N PHE A 302 4.75 -29.47 6.56
CA PHE A 302 3.76 -30.26 5.83
C PHE A 302 4.01 -31.76 6.03
N PRO A 303 2.96 -32.60 6.02
CA PRO A 303 3.12 -34.03 6.04
C PRO A 303 4.03 -34.50 4.88
N PRO A 304 4.87 -35.52 5.11
CA PRO A 304 5.71 -36.09 4.04
C PRO A 304 4.89 -36.71 2.89
N GLU A 305 3.69 -37.19 3.18
CA GLU A 305 2.77 -37.82 2.23
C GLU A 305 1.52 -36.94 2.05
N ALA A 306 0.75 -37.24 0.99
CA ALA A 306 -0.52 -36.55 0.73
C ALA A 306 -1.55 -36.78 1.83
N GLY A 307 -2.23 -35.72 2.23
CA GLY A 307 -3.22 -35.69 3.31
C GLY A 307 -2.87 -34.65 4.37
N ASP A 308 -3.62 -34.70 5.48
CA ASP A 308 -3.37 -33.85 6.63
C ASP A 308 -2.48 -34.54 7.70
N TRP A 309 -2.03 -33.82 8.74
CA TRP A 309 -1.22 -34.40 9.81
C TRP A 309 -1.98 -35.46 10.63
N ASN A 310 -3.32 -35.49 10.63
CA ASN A 310 -4.09 -36.54 11.24
C ASN A 310 -4.09 -37.81 10.38
N ASP A 311 -4.15 -37.69 9.05
CA ASP A 311 -4.05 -38.84 8.14
C ASP A 311 -2.65 -39.47 8.27
N TYR A 312 -1.60 -38.67 8.33
CA TYR A 312 -0.22 -39.14 8.57
C TYR A 312 -0.08 -39.83 9.95
N HIS A 313 -0.67 -39.24 11.00
CA HIS A 313 -0.68 -39.82 12.33
C HIS A 313 -1.40 -41.22 12.33
N GLN A 314 -2.53 -41.33 11.68
CA GLN A 314 -3.25 -42.61 11.62
C GLN A 314 -2.49 -43.69 10.84
N ALA A 315 -1.75 -43.30 9.79
CA ALA A 315 -0.98 -44.24 8.98
C ALA A 315 0.32 -44.68 9.66
N HIS A 316 1.01 -43.80 10.38
CA HIS A 316 2.38 -44.04 10.84
C HIS A 316 2.56 -44.02 12.37
N GLY A 317 1.54 -43.61 13.13
CA GLY A 317 1.56 -43.49 14.59
C GLY A 317 2.21 -42.20 15.11
N LEU A 318 2.03 -41.92 16.41
CA LEU A 318 2.45 -40.68 17.06
C LEU A 318 3.96 -40.44 16.99
N SER A 319 4.78 -41.47 17.24
CA SER A 319 6.23 -41.34 17.24
C SER A 319 6.82 -40.86 15.91
N LYS A 320 6.33 -41.42 14.78
CA LYS A 320 6.77 -40.99 13.45
C LYS A 320 6.22 -39.60 13.10
N THR A 321 5.01 -39.27 13.55
CA THR A 321 4.43 -37.94 13.39
C THR A 321 5.25 -36.91 14.14
N GLN A 322 5.65 -37.19 15.38
CA GLN A 322 6.55 -36.36 16.15
C GLN A 322 7.89 -36.15 15.45
N GLU A 323 8.52 -37.24 14.99
CA GLU A 323 9.79 -37.19 14.27
C GLU A 323 9.68 -36.33 12.99
N ALA A 324 8.63 -36.51 12.21
CA ALA A 324 8.39 -35.73 10.98
C ALA A 324 8.21 -34.23 11.28
N ILE A 325 7.41 -33.87 12.28
CA ILE A 325 7.20 -32.47 12.70
C ILE A 325 8.50 -31.88 13.25
N MET A 326 9.20 -32.56 14.14
CA MET A 326 10.39 -32.05 14.81
C MET A 326 11.63 -32.06 13.90
N SER A 327 11.80 -33.04 13.00
CA SER A 327 12.91 -33.08 12.03
C SER A 327 12.77 -31.99 10.96
N ALA A 328 11.57 -31.69 10.53
CA ALA A 328 11.29 -30.52 9.69
C ALA A 328 11.63 -29.21 10.43
N SER A 329 11.50 -29.23 11.78
CA SER A 329 11.87 -28.15 12.68
C SER A 329 13.41 -28.00 12.83
N THR A 330 14.14 -29.10 12.99
CA THR A 330 15.58 -29.11 13.32
C THR A 330 16.49 -28.85 12.09
N ARG A 331 16.11 -29.27 10.88
CA ARG A 331 16.90 -29.03 9.67
C ARG A 331 17.10 -27.55 9.32
N LEU A 332 16.23 -26.65 9.80
CA LEU A 332 16.36 -25.21 9.63
C LEU A 332 17.04 -24.54 10.85
N ALA A 333 16.93 -25.12 12.05
CA ALA A 333 17.60 -24.59 13.24
C ALA A 333 19.12 -24.85 13.22
N SER A 334 19.58 -25.98 12.65
CA SER A 334 21.02 -26.25 12.47
C SER A 334 21.67 -25.31 11.44
N SER A 335 20.89 -24.68 10.55
CA SER A 335 21.38 -23.63 9.64
C SER A 335 21.39 -22.24 10.25
N GLN A 336 20.69 -22.00 11.38
CA GLN A 336 20.66 -20.71 12.06
C GLN A 336 21.53 -20.64 13.33
N SER A 337 21.79 -21.74 14.01
CA SER A 337 22.62 -21.74 15.23
C SER A 337 24.12 -21.86 14.98
N GLN A 338 24.58 -22.11 13.76
CA GLN A 338 26.00 -22.11 13.38
C GLN A 338 26.52 -20.73 12.92
N ASN A 339 25.66 -19.71 12.81
CA ASN A 339 26.06 -18.35 12.40
C ASN A 339 26.27 -17.36 13.57
N ALA A 340 26.21 -17.81 14.83
CA ALA A 340 26.43 -16.94 15.99
C ALA A 340 27.79 -17.16 16.72
N SER A 341 28.68 -17.98 16.21
CA SER A 341 30.05 -18.12 16.78
C SER A 341 30.98 -18.66 15.72
N GLN A 342 31.71 -17.79 15.19
CA GLN A 342 33.04 -17.84 14.60
C GLN A 342 33.15 -17.21 13.22
N LYS A 343 33.99 -16.18 13.18
CA LYS A 343 34.68 -15.63 12.01
C LYS A 343 35.28 -16.76 11.16
N GLY A 344 35.04 -16.69 9.86
CA GLY A 344 35.77 -17.53 8.91
C GLY A 344 35.11 -17.54 7.56
N GLU A 345 35.49 -16.59 6.71
CA GLU A 345 35.44 -16.76 5.25
C GLU A 345 36.15 -18.05 4.89
N GLU A 346 35.45 -19.15 4.63
CA GLU A 346 36.05 -20.23 3.80
C GLU A 346 35.15 -21.43 3.50
N SER A 347 33.87 -21.44 3.83
CA SER A 347 33.06 -22.68 3.65
C SER A 347 31.81 -22.58 2.75
N ARG A 348 31.66 -21.54 1.93
CA ARG A 348 30.63 -21.51 0.87
C ARG A 348 31.19 -21.56 -0.55
N LYS A 349 32.47 -21.82 -0.71
CA LYS A 349 33.15 -21.99 -2.02
C LYS A 349 33.16 -23.40 -2.55
N ILE A 350 32.62 -24.39 -1.87
CA ILE A 350 32.90 -25.80 -2.24
C ILE A 350 31.81 -26.46 -3.10
N GLU A 351 30.57 -25.97 -3.15
CA GLU A 351 29.57 -26.58 -4.06
C GLU A 351 29.33 -25.82 -5.37
N VAL A 352 29.77 -24.58 -5.48
CA VAL A 352 29.77 -23.86 -6.76
C VAL A 352 31.03 -24.06 -7.58
N ASN A 353 32.15 -24.46 -6.95
CA ASN A 353 33.44 -24.63 -7.62
C ASN A 353 33.67 -26.00 -8.34
N GLN A 354 32.67 -26.88 -8.33
CA GLN A 354 32.76 -28.10 -9.16
C GLN A 354 32.13 -27.96 -10.55
N LEU A 355 31.49 -26.80 -10.85
CA LEU A 355 30.97 -26.47 -12.19
C LEU A 355 31.84 -25.46 -12.96
N GLN A 356 32.97 -25.01 -12.39
CA GLN A 356 33.92 -24.14 -13.07
C GLN A 356 35.06 -24.97 -13.74
N ARG A 357 34.70 -25.83 -14.66
CA ARG A 357 35.60 -26.24 -15.76
C ARG A 357 34.75 -26.19 -17.02
N GLY A 358 35.06 -25.22 -17.88
CA GLY A 358 34.42 -25.00 -19.15
C GLY A 358 34.33 -26.28 -19.98
N HIS A 359 33.13 -26.82 -19.97
CA HIS A 359 32.63 -27.69 -21.03
C HIS A 359 31.29 -27.13 -21.41
N GLU A 360 31.22 -26.51 -22.58
CA GLU A 360 29.95 -26.27 -23.24
C GLU A 360 29.18 -27.58 -23.28
N PRO A 361 27.96 -27.67 -22.72
CA PRO A 361 27.19 -28.90 -22.77
C PRO A 361 26.86 -29.19 -24.24
N PRO A 362 27.02 -30.43 -24.71
CA PRO A 362 26.66 -30.76 -26.09
C PRO A 362 25.18 -30.53 -26.33
N ALA A 363 24.81 -30.02 -27.51
CA ALA A 363 23.46 -29.65 -27.94
C ALA A 363 22.37 -30.70 -27.63
N THR A 364 22.71 -31.97 -27.51
CA THR A 364 21.83 -33.09 -27.17
C THR A 364 21.44 -33.20 -25.68
N MET A 365 21.91 -32.31 -24.82
CA MET A 365 21.60 -32.39 -23.38
C MET A 365 20.49 -31.38 -22.92
N ILE A 366 20.30 -30.23 -23.58
CA ILE A 366 19.36 -29.18 -23.08
C ILE A 366 17.90 -29.65 -23.16
N ASP A 367 17.49 -30.40 -24.15
CA ASP A 367 16.14 -30.95 -24.29
C ASP A 367 15.79 -31.97 -23.20
N LYS A 368 16.79 -32.67 -22.67
CA LYS A 368 16.66 -33.65 -21.59
C LYS A 368 16.79 -33.06 -20.18
N MET A 369 17.23 -31.84 -20.07
CA MET A 369 17.38 -31.16 -18.77
C MET A 369 16.02 -30.90 -18.12
N SER A 370 15.96 -31.06 -16.80
CA SER A 370 14.83 -30.61 -15.98
C SER A 370 14.70 -29.09 -16.00
N ALA A 371 13.55 -28.56 -15.60
CA ALA A 371 13.33 -27.10 -15.48
C ALA A 371 14.36 -26.43 -14.55
N SER A 372 14.78 -27.11 -13.48
CA SER A 372 15.79 -26.60 -12.54
C SER A 372 17.19 -26.53 -13.15
N GLN A 373 17.58 -27.52 -13.96
CA GLN A 373 18.87 -27.52 -14.66
C GLN A 373 18.91 -26.41 -15.73
N ARG A 374 17.83 -26.21 -16.48
CA ARG A 374 17.68 -25.09 -17.42
C ARG A 374 17.67 -23.74 -16.71
N ALA A 375 17.04 -23.65 -15.55
CA ALA A 375 17.04 -22.45 -14.72
C ALA A 375 18.47 -22.10 -14.23
N ALA A 376 19.27 -23.10 -13.87
CA ALA A 376 20.68 -22.90 -13.51
C ALA A 376 21.50 -22.33 -14.69
N LEU A 377 21.32 -22.84 -15.92
CA LEU A 377 21.93 -22.28 -17.12
C LEU A 377 21.51 -20.81 -17.37
N LEU A 378 20.23 -20.51 -17.16
CA LEU A 378 19.72 -19.14 -17.30
C LEU A 378 20.35 -18.21 -16.26
N VAL A 379 20.50 -18.66 -15.02
CA VAL A 379 21.19 -17.90 -13.94
C VAL A 379 22.65 -17.68 -14.29
N GLU A 380 23.36 -18.71 -14.78
CA GLU A 380 24.76 -18.59 -15.23
C GLU A 380 24.91 -17.56 -16.36
N ARG A 381 24.00 -17.58 -17.35
CA ARG A 381 23.95 -16.61 -18.46
C ARG A 381 23.70 -15.19 -18.00
N LEU A 382 22.82 -15.01 -17.01
CA LEU A 382 22.46 -13.69 -16.47
C LEU A 382 23.50 -13.16 -15.48
N GLY A 383 24.29 -14.05 -14.85
CA GLY A 383 25.24 -13.69 -13.81
C GLY A 383 24.56 -13.47 -12.46
N GLN A 384 24.84 -12.35 -11.79
CA GLN A 384 24.26 -12.06 -10.48
C GLN A 384 22.80 -11.61 -10.62
N VAL A 385 21.88 -12.42 -10.13
CA VAL A 385 20.43 -12.16 -10.14
C VAL A 385 19.83 -12.36 -8.75
N ALA A 386 18.80 -11.59 -8.44
CA ALA A 386 18.03 -11.70 -7.20
C ALA A 386 16.55 -11.41 -7.48
N ILE A 387 15.65 -11.84 -6.59
CA ILE A 387 14.22 -11.57 -6.68
C ILE A 387 13.77 -10.65 -5.55
N SER A 388 13.03 -9.62 -5.86
CA SER A 388 12.21 -8.91 -4.88
C SER A 388 10.91 -9.70 -4.68
N LEU A 389 10.71 -10.23 -3.49
CA LEU A 389 9.50 -10.99 -3.16
C LEU A 389 8.26 -10.09 -3.09
N GLU A 390 8.41 -8.83 -2.69
CA GLU A 390 7.32 -7.86 -2.59
C GLU A 390 6.77 -7.48 -3.98
N ALA A 391 7.68 -7.30 -4.96
CA ALA A 391 7.32 -6.94 -6.33
C ALA A 391 7.17 -8.17 -7.26
N GLU A 392 7.46 -9.39 -6.79
CA GLU A 392 7.60 -10.63 -7.60
C GLU A 392 8.51 -10.44 -8.85
N ARG A 393 9.50 -9.55 -8.76
CA ARG A 393 10.31 -9.09 -9.88
C ARG A 393 11.75 -9.53 -9.74
N VAL A 394 12.31 -10.04 -10.85
CA VAL A 394 13.74 -10.42 -10.92
C VAL A 394 14.57 -9.18 -11.24
N TYR A 395 15.70 -9.05 -10.57
CA TYR A 395 16.69 -8.02 -10.80
C TYR A 395 18.03 -8.68 -11.16
N ARG A 396 18.74 -8.04 -12.10
CA ARG A 396 20.10 -8.42 -12.51
C ARG A 396 21.07 -7.34 -12.10
N TYR A 397 22.18 -7.70 -11.50
CA TYR A 397 23.26 -6.79 -11.16
C TYR A 397 24.17 -6.56 -12.36
N ASP A 398 24.39 -5.30 -12.73
CA ASP A 398 25.19 -4.93 -13.91
C ASP A 398 26.65 -4.55 -13.55
N GLY A 399 27.04 -4.68 -12.28
CA GLY A 399 28.33 -4.24 -11.75
C GLY A 399 28.22 -2.96 -10.91
N SER A 400 27.11 -2.23 -11.02
CA SER A 400 26.82 -1.01 -10.26
C SER A 400 25.41 -0.98 -9.69
N LEU A 401 24.44 -1.42 -10.43
CA LEU A 401 23.02 -1.35 -10.09
C LEU A 401 22.30 -2.67 -10.26
N TRP A 402 21.21 -2.83 -9.53
CA TRP A 402 20.23 -3.85 -9.75
C TRP A 402 19.18 -3.34 -10.74
N THR A 403 19.15 -3.89 -11.96
CA THR A 403 18.21 -3.53 -13.00
C THR A 403 17.07 -4.55 -13.08
N PRO A 404 15.80 -4.10 -13.11
CA PRO A 404 14.67 -5.02 -13.16
C PRO A 404 14.58 -5.69 -14.54
N TRP A 405 14.26 -6.99 -14.52
CA TRP A 405 14.00 -7.80 -15.70
C TRP A 405 12.58 -8.33 -15.70
N THR A 406 11.89 -8.17 -16.81
CA THR A 406 10.54 -8.71 -17.02
C THR A 406 10.57 -10.20 -17.34
N ASP A 407 9.47 -10.90 -17.08
CA ASP A 407 9.33 -12.31 -17.47
C ASP A 407 9.52 -12.51 -18.97
N THR A 408 9.13 -11.54 -19.77
CA THR A 408 9.34 -11.58 -21.23
C THR A 408 10.82 -11.55 -21.60
N GLU A 409 11.62 -10.70 -20.94
CA GLU A 409 13.08 -10.64 -21.15
C GLU A 409 13.76 -11.93 -20.72
N LEU A 410 13.38 -12.47 -19.55
CA LEU A 410 13.89 -13.75 -19.06
C LEU A 410 13.57 -14.91 -20.00
N ARG A 411 12.34 -14.94 -20.54
CA ARG A 411 11.91 -15.93 -21.54
C ARG A 411 12.70 -15.80 -22.85
N ARG A 412 12.97 -14.58 -23.29
CA ARG A 412 13.76 -14.32 -24.51
C ARG A 412 15.20 -14.79 -24.34
N GLU A 413 15.82 -14.56 -23.19
CA GLU A 413 17.17 -15.07 -22.90
C GLU A 413 17.19 -16.60 -22.88
N MET A 414 16.21 -17.24 -22.26
CA MET A 414 16.13 -18.70 -22.30
C MET A 414 15.90 -19.23 -23.72
N ALA A 415 15.07 -18.55 -24.53
CA ALA A 415 14.88 -18.89 -25.92
C ALA A 415 16.17 -18.71 -26.74
N ALA A 416 16.97 -17.67 -26.45
CA ALA A 416 18.28 -17.46 -27.08
C ALA A 416 19.24 -18.64 -26.78
N ILE A 417 19.29 -19.11 -25.54
CA ILE A 417 20.08 -20.30 -25.18
C ILE A 417 19.65 -21.51 -26.02
N PHE A 418 18.36 -21.82 -26.12
CA PHE A 418 17.89 -22.91 -26.98
C PHE A 418 18.27 -22.76 -28.44
N THR A 419 18.20 -21.52 -28.97
CA THR A 419 18.55 -21.20 -30.35
C THR A 419 20.06 -21.34 -30.61
N GLU A 420 20.92 -20.89 -29.71
CA GLU A 420 22.37 -21.01 -29.77
C GLU A 420 22.81 -22.49 -29.85
N TYR A 421 22.10 -23.36 -29.13
CA TYR A 421 22.37 -24.80 -29.15
C TYR A 421 21.63 -25.57 -30.26
N GLY A 422 20.82 -24.89 -31.08
CA GLY A 422 20.06 -25.50 -32.17
C GLY A 422 18.95 -26.47 -31.71
N VAL A 423 18.42 -26.30 -30.50
CA VAL A 423 17.42 -27.18 -29.86
C VAL A 423 16.03 -26.55 -29.96
N PRO A 424 15.01 -27.31 -30.44
CA PRO A 424 13.63 -26.84 -30.47
C PRO A 424 13.10 -26.60 -29.03
N PHE A 425 12.26 -25.58 -28.84
CA PHE A 425 11.66 -25.27 -27.54
C PHE A 425 10.17 -25.01 -27.64
N SER A 426 9.46 -25.11 -26.52
CA SER A 426 8.06 -24.71 -26.39
C SER A 426 7.95 -23.52 -25.40
N ASP A 427 6.98 -22.64 -25.63
CA ASP A 427 6.71 -21.53 -24.71
C ASP A 427 6.42 -22.03 -23.28
N LYS A 428 5.65 -23.14 -23.15
CA LYS A 428 5.37 -23.75 -21.84
C LYS A 428 6.65 -24.22 -21.12
N GLY A 429 7.61 -24.79 -21.86
CA GLY A 429 8.89 -25.25 -21.29
C GLY A 429 9.75 -24.07 -20.81
N ILE A 430 9.81 -22.98 -21.60
CA ILE A 430 10.51 -21.76 -21.22
C ILE A 430 9.87 -21.09 -20.01
N ALA A 431 8.52 -20.99 -19.99
CA ALA A 431 7.78 -20.42 -18.86
C ALA A 431 8.03 -21.20 -17.56
N ALA A 432 8.05 -22.53 -17.62
CA ALA A 432 8.36 -23.38 -16.46
C ALA A 432 9.80 -23.16 -15.96
N THR A 433 10.76 -22.96 -16.88
CA THR A 433 12.15 -22.65 -16.53
C THR A 433 12.27 -21.32 -15.79
N VAL A 434 11.64 -20.26 -16.31
CA VAL A 434 11.64 -18.92 -15.66
C VAL A 434 10.96 -18.97 -14.27
N SER A 435 9.83 -19.68 -14.16
CA SER A 435 9.16 -19.85 -12.87
C SER A 435 10.05 -20.59 -11.86
N THR A 436 10.74 -21.65 -12.31
CA THR A 436 11.66 -22.41 -11.45
C THR A 436 12.88 -21.56 -11.05
N MET A 437 13.43 -20.76 -11.97
CA MET A 437 14.53 -19.84 -11.69
C MET A 437 14.19 -18.88 -10.54
N LYS A 438 12.99 -18.30 -10.54
CA LYS A 438 12.51 -17.39 -9.48
C LYS A 438 12.50 -18.04 -8.08
N LEU A 439 12.34 -19.36 -8.00
CA LEU A 439 12.41 -20.11 -6.73
C LEU A 439 13.85 -20.42 -6.30
N MET A 440 14.81 -20.36 -7.22
CA MET A 440 16.21 -20.77 -6.97
C MET A 440 17.12 -19.58 -6.63
N ILE A 441 16.82 -18.39 -7.17
CA ILE A 441 17.68 -17.22 -7.00
C ILE A 441 17.50 -16.59 -5.61
N PRO A 442 18.55 -15.92 -5.07
CA PRO A 442 18.46 -15.27 -3.76
C PRO A 442 17.47 -14.11 -3.75
N THR A 443 16.95 -13.84 -2.56
CA THR A 443 16.10 -12.65 -2.35
C THR A 443 16.97 -11.39 -2.38
N MET A 444 16.49 -10.35 -3.05
CA MET A 444 17.13 -9.04 -3.08
C MET A 444 17.07 -8.37 -1.70
N GLY A 445 18.20 -7.85 -1.23
CA GLY A 445 18.23 -7.02 -0.02
C GLY A 445 17.51 -5.67 -0.22
N GLN A 446 17.02 -5.11 0.89
CA GLN A 446 16.46 -3.74 0.86
C GLN A 446 17.59 -2.72 0.65
N PRO A 447 17.37 -1.68 -0.21
CA PRO A 447 18.34 -0.60 -0.38
C PRO A 447 18.62 0.11 0.95
N THR A 448 19.90 0.32 1.26
CA THR A 448 20.29 1.05 2.46
C THR A 448 20.09 2.56 2.23
N LYS A 449 19.33 3.22 3.10
CA LYS A 449 19.04 4.67 3.01
C LYS A 449 20.26 5.56 3.24
N GLU A 450 21.32 5.00 3.80
CA GLU A 450 22.56 5.69 4.14
C GLU A 450 23.57 5.75 2.97
N LEU A 451 23.19 5.22 1.80
CA LEU A 451 24.06 5.14 0.64
C LEU A 451 23.63 6.10 -0.48
N ILE A 452 24.58 6.86 -1.00
CA ILE A 452 24.39 7.66 -2.22
C ILE A 452 25.17 7.00 -3.36
N GLY A 453 24.46 6.50 -4.37
CA GLY A 453 25.06 5.89 -5.56
C GLY A 453 25.60 6.94 -6.53
N PHE A 454 26.87 6.81 -6.89
CA PHE A 454 27.56 7.53 -7.95
C PHE A 454 27.90 6.59 -9.11
N ALA A 455 28.29 7.10 -10.26
CA ALA A 455 28.61 6.27 -11.42
C ALA A 455 29.82 5.33 -11.16
N ASN A 456 30.79 5.78 -10.37
CA ASN A 456 32.03 5.06 -10.06
C ASN A 456 32.08 4.42 -8.68
N GLY A 457 30.99 4.45 -7.88
CA GLY A 457 30.97 3.85 -6.56
C GLY A 457 29.85 4.39 -5.67
N VAL A 458 30.00 4.21 -4.40
CA VAL A 458 28.99 4.52 -3.38
C VAL A 458 29.60 5.40 -2.29
N TYR A 459 28.95 6.49 -1.96
CA TYR A 459 29.28 7.28 -0.77
C TYR A 459 28.37 6.81 0.39
N ASP A 460 29.00 6.35 1.44
CA ASP A 460 28.34 5.91 2.67
C ASP A 460 28.27 7.10 3.63
N MET A 461 27.07 7.59 3.90
CA MET A 461 26.82 8.77 4.76
C MET A 461 27.13 8.47 6.22
N ALA A 462 26.98 7.23 6.68
CA ALA A 462 27.25 6.86 8.06
C ALA A 462 28.77 6.84 8.36
N THR A 463 29.55 6.31 7.43
CA THR A 463 31.01 6.26 7.56
C THR A 463 31.73 7.45 6.93
N ARG A 464 31.02 8.24 6.09
CA ARG A 464 31.57 9.36 5.28
C ARG A 464 32.67 8.92 4.34
N GLN A 465 32.61 7.67 3.86
CA GLN A 465 33.60 7.09 2.97
C GLN A 465 33.01 6.80 1.60
N PHE A 466 33.83 6.96 0.58
CA PHE A 466 33.52 6.53 -0.77
C PHE A 466 34.18 5.18 -1.04
N ARG A 467 33.45 4.24 -1.61
CA ARG A 467 33.93 2.89 -1.93
C ARG A 467 33.35 2.38 -3.26
N PRO A 468 33.94 1.35 -3.86
CA PRO A 468 33.36 0.70 -5.05
C PRO A 468 31.95 0.16 -4.78
N HIS A 469 31.18 -0.03 -5.86
CA HIS A 469 29.87 -0.67 -5.81
C HIS A 469 29.95 -2.11 -5.30
N SER A 470 28.91 -2.55 -4.62
CA SER A 470 28.73 -3.94 -4.20
C SER A 470 27.29 -4.38 -4.44
N PRO A 471 27.06 -5.65 -4.83
CA PRO A 471 25.69 -6.20 -4.92
C PRO A 471 24.89 -6.07 -3.62
N SER A 472 25.59 -6.10 -2.48
CA SER A 472 24.97 -5.94 -1.15
C SER A 472 24.40 -4.53 -0.89
N ASP A 473 24.73 -3.52 -1.70
CA ASP A 473 24.25 -2.17 -1.56
C ASP A 473 22.75 -2.05 -1.92
N GLY A 474 22.22 -2.99 -2.69
CA GLY A 474 20.82 -3.02 -3.09
C GLY A 474 20.39 -1.84 -3.98
N LEU A 475 21.34 -1.10 -4.58
CA LEU A 475 21.05 0.11 -5.34
C LEU A 475 20.29 -0.18 -6.63
N LEU A 476 19.20 0.51 -6.84
CA LEU A 476 18.39 0.50 -8.07
C LEU A 476 18.77 1.65 -9.00
N THR A 477 19.35 2.72 -8.47
CA THR A 477 19.71 3.92 -9.22
C THR A 477 20.98 4.56 -8.64
N HIS A 478 21.72 5.29 -9.46
CA HIS A 478 22.77 6.21 -9.06
C HIS A 478 22.61 7.56 -9.77
N ASN A 479 23.32 8.60 -9.32
CA ASN A 479 23.19 9.96 -9.89
C ASN A 479 23.91 10.15 -11.25
N GLY A 480 24.60 9.16 -11.76
CA GLY A 480 25.31 9.22 -13.05
C GLY A 480 26.60 10.04 -13.03
N ILE A 481 27.00 10.57 -11.89
CA ILE A 481 28.17 11.44 -11.73
C ILE A 481 29.31 10.63 -11.13
N ASN A 482 30.53 10.88 -11.58
CA ASN A 482 31.72 10.32 -10.94
C ASN A 482 32.08 11.15 -9.72
N TYR A 483 32.06 10.51 -8.56
CA TYR A 483 32.56 11.12 -7.34
C TYR A 483 34.10 11.18 -7.37
N ALA A 484 34.63 12.34 -6.98
CA ALA A 484 36.03 12.53 -6.66
C ALA A 484 36.15 13.22 -5.30
N PRO A 485 37.17 12.91 -4.49
CA PRO A 485 37.37 13.57 -3.20
C PRO A 485 37.57 15.08 -3.41
N PRO A 486 37.27 15.93 -2.41
CA PRO A 486 37.47 17.36 -2.51
C PRO A 486 38.94 17.73 -2.72
N LEU A 487 39.17 18.79 -3.50
CA LEU A 487 40.49 19.37 -3.66
C LEU A 487 40.90 20.12 -2.39
N VAL A 488 42.20 20.27 -2.19
CA VAL A 488 42.72 21.10 -1.09
C VAL A 488 42.26 22.54 -1.29
N ASP A 489 41.67 23.14 -0.26
CA ASP A 489 41.12 24.49 -0.27
C ASP A 489 39.97 24.73 -1.26
N GLU A 490 39.23 23.71 -1.61
CA GLU A 490 38.02 23.84 -2.46
C GLU A 490 36.97 24.70 -1.77
N CYS A 491 36.45 25.72 -2.49
CA CYS A 491 35.41 26.58 -1.96
C CYS A 491 34.33 26.83 -3.03
N LEU A 492 33.07 26.91 -2.61
CA LEU A 492 31.93 27.02 -3.49
C LEU A 492 31.96 28.29 -4.37
N GLU A 493 32.40 29.42 -3.78
CA GLU A 493 32.42 30.72 -4.45
C GLU A 493 33.40 30.77 -5.64
N ARG A 494 34.55 30.13 -5.48
CA ARG A 494 35.60 30.11 -6.51
C ARG A 494 35.40 28.99 -7.53
N ASP A 495 35.03 27.79 -7.04
CA ASP A 495 35.09 26.57 -7.83
C ASP A 495 33.69 26.18 -8.41
N ALA A 496 32.61 26.86 -7.95
CA ALA A 496 31.26 26.79 -8.49
C ALA A 496 30.61 28.18 -8.57
N PRO A 497 31.22 29.14 -9.30
CA PRO A 497 30.77 30.54 -9.32
C PRO A 497 29.40 30.74 -9.93
N ASN A 498 29.02 29.95 -10.94
CA ASN A 498 27.69 30.05 -11.58
C ASN A 498 26.57 29.57 -10.64
N PHE A 499 26.79 28.48 -9.94
CA PHE A 499 25.87 27.98 -8.91
C PHE A 499 25.73 29.00 -7.77
N THR A 500 26.84 29.53 -7.27
CA THR A 500 26.87 30.50 -6.18
C THR A 500 26.16 31.80 -6.58
N SER A 501 26.45 32.33 -7.78
CA SER A 501 25.80 33.54 -8.31
C SER A 501 24.28 33.36 -8.42
N TRP A 502 23.84 32.23 -8.98
CA TRP A 502 22.42 31.88 -9.05
C TRP A 502 21.79 31.79 -7.66
N LEU A 503 22.44 31.10 -6.71
CA LEU A 503 21.92 30.88 -5.37
C LEU A 503 21.81 32.24 -4.62
N CYS A 504 22.84 33.08 -4.69
CA CYS A 504 22.82 34.43 -4.10
C CYS A 504 21.70 35.29 -4.68
N HIS A 505 21.52 35.27 -6.01
CA HIS A 505 20.45 36.02 -6.67
C HIS A 505 19.06 35.51 -6.24
N ALA A 506 18.85 34.19 -6.21
CA ALA A 506 17.54 33.58 -5.91
C ALA A 506 16.98 33.93 -4.53
N VAL A 507 17.85 34.26 -3.56
CA VAL A 507 17.48 34.54 -2.17
C VAL A 507 17.94 35.88 -1.65
N ASP A 508 18.32 36.78 -2.54
CA ASP A 508 18.80 38.14 -2.20
C ASP A 508 19.94 38.15 -1.19
N ASN A 509 20.94 37.30 -1.39
CA ASN A 509 22.12 37.12 -0.54
C ASN A 509 21.79 36.74 0.92
N ASN A 510 20.58 36.24 1.20
CA ASN A 510 20.20 35.82 2.55
C ASN A 510 20.84 34.46 2.90
N ALA A 511 21.85 34.46 3.74
CA ALA A 511 22.60 33.25 4.10
C ALA A 511 21.73 32.15 4.72
N ALA A 512 20.72 32.48 5.51
CA ALA A 512 19.80 31.49 6.07
C ALA A 512 18.93 30.82 5.00
N LYS A 513 18.44 31.60 4.01
CA LYS A 513 17.70 31.05 2.87
C LYS A 513 18.60 30.23 1.96
N MET A 514 19.86 30.62 1.74
CA MET A 514 20.87 29.83 1.01
C MET A 514 21.07 28.46 1.65
N ALA A 515 21.29 28.41 2.97
CA ALA A 515 21.47 27.16 3.69
C ALA A 515 20.24 26.23 3.56
N ARG A 516 19.02 26.80 3.58
CA ARG A 516 17.77 26.04 3.42
C ARG A 516 17.58 25.52 1.99
N ILE A 517 18.00 26.26 0.96
CA ILE A 517 18.01 25.78 -0.43
C ILE A 517 19.04 24.65 -0.59
N ASN A 518 20.24 24.79 -0.02
CA ASN A 518 21.23 23.73 -0.01
C ASN A 518 20.68 22.47 0.68
N ALA A 519 19.94 22.61 1.80
CA ALA A 519 19.28 21.51 2.47
C ALA A 519 18.24 20.81 1.57
N ALA A 520 17.49 21.57 0.76
CA ALA A 520 16.55 21.01 -0.21
C ALA A 520 17.27 20.24 -1.34
N LEU A 521 18.36 20.77 -1.85
CA LEU A 521 19.20 20.09 -2.85
C LEU A 521 19.86 18.83 -2.26
N TYR A 522 20.33 18.88 -1.02
CA TYR A 522 20.85 17.72 -0.30
C TYR A 522 19.76 16.63 -0.12
N MET A 523 18.53 17.01 0.23
CA MET A 523 17.40 16.08 0.31
C MET A 523 17.22 15.28 -0.99
N VAL A 524 17.39 15.93 -2.15
CA VAL A 524 17.31 15.29 -3.47
C VAL A 524 18.53 14.41 -3.73
N LEU A 525 19.76 14.92 -3.48
CA LEU A 525 21.01 14.19 -3.67
C LEU A 525 21.02 12.87 -2.85
N ALA A 526 20.70 12.97 -1.56
CA ALA A 526 20.67 11.85 -0.64
C ALA A 526 19.38 11.01 -0.71
N ASN A 527 18.45 11.37 -1.61
CA ASN A 527 17.17 10.68 -1.80
C ASN A 527 16.36 10.49 -0.50
N ARG A 528 16.26 11.55 0.33
CA ARG A 528 15.60 11.49 1.63
C ARG A 528 14.08 11.65 1.51
N TYR A 529 13.43 10.79 0.71
CA TYR A 529 11.97 10.70 0.56
C TYR A 529 11.27 10.36 1.89
N ASP A 530 11.98 9.72 2.81
CA ASP A 530 11.54 9.26 4.13
C ASP A 530 11.34 10.39 5.17
N TRP A 531 11.76 11.64 4.86
CA TRP A 531 11.60 12.77 5.76
C TRP A 531 10.16 13.27 5.90
N GLN A 532 9.23 12.69 5.16
CA GLN A 532 7.82 13.10 5.11
C GLN A 532 7.64 14.55 4.65
N LEU A 533 8.49 15.02 3.76
CA LEU A 533 8.47 16.35 3.18
C LEU A 533 8.36 16.28 1.67
N PHE A 534 7.80 17.32 1.06
CA PHE A 534 7.96 17.61 -0.36
C PHE A 534 8.26 19.08 -0.57
N LEU A 535 8.97 19.37 -1.64
CA LEU A 535 9.46 20.70 -1.96
C LEU A 535 8.48 21.40 -2.91
N GLU A 536 8.24 22.67 -2.67
CA GLU A 536 7.55 23.54 -3.61
C GLU A 536 8.36 24.81 -3.82
N VAL A 537 8.66 25.12 -5.08
CA VAL A 537 9.32 26.34 -5.49
C VAL A 537 8.35 27.18 -6.30
N THR A 538 8.08 28.39 -5.83
CA THR A 538 7.12 29.32 -6.44
C THR A 538 7.73 30.72 -6.66
N GLY A 539 7.16 31.49 -7.59
CA GLY A 539 7.62 32.83 -7.94
C GLY A 539 7.34 33.19 -9.40
N GLU A 540 7.63 34.39 -9.84
CA GLU A 540 7.39 34.85 -11.20
C GLU A 540 8.28 34.17 -12.26
N GLY A 541 7.89 34.26 -13.52
CA GLY A 541 8.71 33.80 -14.65
C GLY A 541 10.07 34.50 -14.70
N GLY A 542 11.18 33.74 -14.85
CA GLY A 542 12.53 34.29 -14.89
C GLY A 542 13.20 34.49 -13.52
N SER A 543 12.61 34.01 -12.41
CA SER A 543 13.18 34.13 -11.06
C SER A 543 14.18 33.03 -10.68
N GLY A 544 14.53 32.10 -11.60
CA GLY A 544 15.51 31.04 -11.33
C GLY A 544 14.91 29.70 -10.87
N LYS A 545 13.57 29.54 -10.78
CA LYS A 545 12.90 28.26 -10.43
C LYS A 545 13.29 27.09 -11.32
N SER A 546 13.37 27.34 -12.64
CA SER A 546 13.75 26.31 -13.61
C SER A 546 15.20 25.87 -13.42
N ILE A 547 16.08 26.76 -12.95
CA ILE A 547 17.46 26.41 -12.60
C ILE A 547 17.47 25.50 -11.37
N PHE A 548 16.71 25.85 -10.33
CA PHE A 548 16.56 24.96 -9.17
C PHE A 548 16.08 23.57 -9.57
N ALA A 549 15.02 23.49 -10.39
CA ALA A 549 14.49 22.21 -10.85
C ALA A 549 15.53 21.42 -11.67
N ASN A 550 16.30 22.11 -12.54
CA ASN A 550 17.35 21.49 -13.33
C ASN A 550 18.49 20.93 -12.45
N VAL A 551 18.95 21.69 -11.47
CA VAL A 551 19.95 21.24 -10.50
C VAL A 551 19.43 20.04 -9.70
N ALA A 552 18.19 20.07 -9.25
CA ALA A 552 17.55 18.93 -8.56
C ALA A 552 17.48 17.68 -9.46
N ILE A 553 17.10 17.85 -10.73
CA ILE A 553 17.09 16.76 -11.74
C ILE A 553 18.48 16.16 -11.92
N LEU A 554 19.52 17.00 -12.04
CA LEU A 554 20.90 16.54 -12.17
C LEU A 554 21.39 15.78 -10.94
N LEU A 555 21.09 16.30 -9.74
CA LEU A 555 21.43 15.63 -8.47
C LEU A 555 20.72 14.28 -8.27
N ALA A 556 19.49 14.14 -8.80
CA ALA A 556 18.75 12.88 -8.78
C ALA A 556 19.31 11.85 -9.78
N GLY A 557 20.13 12.25 -10.74
CA GLY A 557 20.68 11.39 -11.81
C GLY A 557 20.08 11.64 -13.18
N GLY A 558 19.64 12.86 -13.44
CA GLY A 558 19.12 13.30 -14.73
C GLY A 558 17.71 12.81 -15.03
N LYS A 559 17.30 12.98 -16.28
CA LYS A 559 15.95 12.64 -16.77
C LYS A 559 15.57 11.17 -16.60
N ARG A 560 16.54 10.25 -16.64
CA ARG A 560 16.29 8.82 -16.45
C ARG A 560 15.70 8.52 -15.06
N ASN A 561 16.18 9.20 -14.03
CA ASN A 561 15.77 9.00 -12.65
C ASN A 561 14.66 9.97 -12.21
N THR A 562 14.17 10.80 -13.14
CA THR A 562 13.12 11.79 -12.86
C THR A 562 11.82 11.42 -13.57
N GLY A 563 10.71 11.42 -12.81
CA GLY A 563 9.36 11.33 -13.35
C GLY A 563 8.73 12.72 -13.41
N SER A 564 7.85 12.96 -14.38
CA SER A 564 7.06 14.19 -14.45
C SER A 564 5.57 13.89 -14.44
N GLY A 565 4.79 14.68 -13.71
CA GLY A 565 3.35 14.47 -13.60
C GLY A 565 2.63 15.64 -12.93
N ASN A 566 1.49 15.35 -12.35
CA ASN A 566 0.72 16.30 -11.54
C ASN A 566 0.25 15.65 -10.23
N MET A 567 -0.25 16.44 -9.29
CA MET A 567 -0.72 15.95 -7.99
C MET A 567 -1.75 14.81 -8.12
N ALA A 568 -2.69 14.91 -9.08
CA ALA A 568 -3.69 13.88 -9.30
C ALA A 568 -3.09 12.56 -9.83
N SER A 569 -1.97 12.61 -10.55
CA SER A 569 -1.29 11.41 -11.04
C SER A 569 -0.69 10.57 -9.90
N LEU A 570 -0.43 11.19 -8.75
CA LEU A 570 0.05 10.49 -7.56
C LEU A 570 -1.06 9.69 -6.85
N ASP A 571 -2.34 10.05 -7.06
CA ASP A 571 -3.48 9.41 -6.39
C ASP A 571 -3.96 8.14 -7.12
N HIS A 572 -3.57 7.92 -8.37
CA HIS A 572 -4.07 6.82 -9.20
C HIS A 572 -3.01 5.73 -9.43
N ALA A 573 -3.36 4.48 -9.15
CA ALA A 573 -2.46 3.32 -9.29
C ALA A 573 -1.83 3.19 -10.69
N LYS A 574 -2.60 3.42 -11.76
CA LYS A 574 -2.10 3.40 -13.16
C LYS A 574 -1.09 4.49 -13.44
N SER A 575 -1.34 5.69 -12.94
CA SER A 575 -0.46 6.83 -13.17
C SER A 575 0.83 6.75 -12.36
N ARG A 576 0.80 6.06 -11.21
CA ARG A 576 1.99 5.85 -10.37
C ARG A 576 3.04 4.97 -11.02
N TYR A 577 2.66 4.11 -11.98
CA TYR A 577 3.60 3.20 -12.65
C TYR A 577 4.82 3.94 -13.24
N GLN A 578 4.63 5.14 -13.79
CA GLN A 578 5.71 5.95 -14.34
C GLN A 578 6.72 6.46 -13.29
N PHE A 579 6.37 6.40 -12.01
CA PHE A 579 7.20 6.87 -10.91
C PHE A 579 7.92 5.74 -10.16
N VAL A 580 7.62 4.49 -10.50
CA VAL A 580 8.37 3.34 -9.99
C VAL A 580 9.83 3.47 -10.46
N ASP A 581 10.78 3.21 -9.58
CA ASP A 581 12.21 3.32 -9.81
C ASP A 581 12.73 4.76 -10.10
N LYS A 582 11.94 5.80 -9.81
CA LYS A 582 12.39 7.20 -9.86
C LYS A 582 12.91 7.68 -8.51
N ARG A 583 13.88 8.61 -8.54
CA ARG A 583 14.42 9.29 -7.35
C ARG A 583 13.80 10.66 -7.13
N LEU A 584 13.31 11.28 -8.19
CA LEU A 584 12.67 12.60 -8.16
C LEU A 584 11.39 12.58 -8.99
N ILE A 585 10.33 13.15 -8.44
CA ILE A 585 9.08 13.43 -9.16
C ILE A 585 8.92 14.93 -9.26
N VAL A 586 8.95 15.46 -10.47
CA VAL A 586 8.73 16.90 -10.72
C VAL A 586 7.27 17.11 -11.13
N LEU A 587 6.61 18.04 -10.46
CA LEU A 587 5.22 18.43 -10.68
C LEU A 587 5.18 19.89 -11.18
N PRO A 588 5.30 20.14 -12.49
CA PRO A 588 5.27 21.50 -13.03
C PRO A 588 3.85 22.05 -13.05
N ASP A 589 3.74 23.35 -12.85
CA ASP A 589 2.51 24.15 -13.02
C ASP A 589 1.25 23.54 -12.39
N GLN A 590 1.27 23.42 -11.06
CA GLN A 590 0.17 22.87 -10.25
C GLN A 590 -0.75 23.99 -9.73
N PRO A 591 -1.76 24.45 -10.49
CA PRO A 591 -2.53 25.63 -10.08
C PRO A 591 -3.46 25.33 -8.90
N LYS A 592 -4.21 24.24 -8.97
CA LYS A 592 -5.18 23.86 -7.94
C LYS A 592 -5.29 22.35 -7.84
N TYR A 593 -5.10 21.84 -6.65
CA TYR A 593 -5.32 20.44 -6.37
C TYR A 593 -6.62 20.23 -5.59
N ILE A 594 -7.51 19.39 -6.15
CA ILE A 594 -8.78 19.00 -5.55
C ILE A 594 -8.73 17.50 -5.29
N GLY A 595 -8.38 17.11 -4.07
CA GLY A 595 -8.24 15.71 -3.66
C GLY A 595 -7.94 15.61 -2.17
N ASP A 596 -7.86 14.39 -1.66
CA ASP A 596 -7.52 14.11 -0.27
C ASP A 596 -6.00 13.99 -0.03
N GLY A 597 -5.21 14.01 -1.11
CA GLY A 597 -3.76 13.91 -1.08
C GLY A 597 -3.24 12.54 -0.62
N SER A 598 -4.01 11.49 -0.85
CA SER A 598 -3.60 10.13 -0.45
C SER A 598 -2.28 9.73 -1.10
N GLY A 599 -2.09 10.03 -2.38
CA GLY A 599 -0.87 9.72 -3.12
C GLY A 599 0.36 10.45 -2.60
N ILE A 600 0.30 11.78 -2.48
CA ILE A 600 1.45 12.55 -1.97
C ILE A 600 1.78 12.19 -0.51
N LYS A 601 0.77 11.91 0.32
CA LYS A 601 0.95 11.49 1.70
C LYS A 601 1.62 10.12 1.81
N ALA A 602 1.22 9.17 0.97
CA ALA A 602 1.78 7.82 0.94
C ALA A 602 3.23 7.84 0.40
N ILE A 603 3.48 8.51 -0.73
CA ILE A 603 4.82 8.58 -1.33
C ILE A 603 5.80 9.26 -0.38
N THR A 604 5.45 10.43 0.17
CA THR A 604 6.32 11.13 1.13
C THR A 604 6.39 10.45 2.50
N GLY A 605 5.46 9.56 2.81
CA GLY A 605 5.46 8.71 4.01
C GLY A 605 6.35 7.48 3.89
N GLY A 606 6.70 7.09 2.66
CA GLY A 606 7.36 5.81 2.40
C GLY A 606 6.41 4.63 2.58
N ASP A 607 5.09 4.86 2.40
CA ASP A 607 4.08 3.82 2.51
C ASP A 607 4.04 2.96 1.23
N LEU A 608 3.59 1.71 1.37
CA LEU A 608 3.28 0.86 0.22
C LEU A 608 2.11 1.46 -0.57
N VAL A 609 2.32 1.64 -1.86
CA VAL A 609 1.30 2.12 -2.80
C VAL A 609 1.02 1.08 -3.87
N GLU A 610 -0.23 0.96 -4.21
CA GLU A 610 -0.68 0.07 -5.28
C GLU A 610 -0.28 0.63 -6.64
N ILE A 611 0.27 -0.24 -7.49
CA ILE A 611 0.73 0.06 -8.86
C ILE A 611 -0.05 -0.84 -9.82
N ASP A 612 -0.60 -0.25 -10.88
CA ASP A 612 -1.31 -0.96 -11.95
C ASP A 612 -0.60 -0.67 -13.28
N GLY A 613 0.30 -1.55 -13.67
CA GLY A 613 1.04 -1.48 -14.93
C GLY A 613 0.21 -2.01 -16.10
N LYS A 614 0.37 -1.40 -17.27
CA LYS A 614 -0.27 -1.90 -18.49
C LYS A 614 0.34 -3.25 -18.88
N TYR A 615 -0.45 -4.33 -18.88
CA TYR A 615 -0.05 -5.72 -19.16
C TYR A 615 0.79 -6.41 -18.08
N GLU A 616 0.91 -5.83 -16.88
CA GLU A 616 1.53 -6.46 -15.72
C GLU A 616 0.47 -6.77 -14.66
N LYS A 617 0.77 -7.73 -13.79
CA LYS A 617 -0.05 -7.95 -12.59
C LYS A 617 0.07 -6.72 -11.68
N GLN A 618 -1.04 -6.34 -11.07
CA GLN A 618 -1.07 -5.31 -10.04
C GLN A 618 -0.18 -5.72 -8.86
N PHE A 619 0.67 -4.81 -8.40
CA PHE A 619 1.58 -5.05 -7.28
C PHE A 619 1.62 -3.83 -6.36
N ALA A 620 2.17 -3.98 -5.18
CA ALA A 620 2.43 -2.88 -4.25
C ALA A 620 3.93 -2.67 -4.08
N THR A 621 4.34 -1.40 -4.03
CA THR A 621 5.74 -1.03 -3.80
C THR A 621 5.85 0.32 -3.11
N VAL A 622 7.01 0.61 -2.52
CA VAL A 622 7.35 1.94 -2.02
C VAL A 622 7.97 2.75 -3.17
N ILE A 623 7.39 3.90 -3.50
CA ILE A 623 8.01 4.84 -4.45
C ILE A 623 9.04 5.67 -3.69
N GLN A 624 10.31 5.38 -3.90
CA GLN A 624 11.44 5.99 -3.19
C GLN A 624 11.89 7.30 -3.88
N ALA A 625 10.99 8.27 -3.99
CA ALA A 625 11.23 9.50 -4.71
C ALA A 625 10.93 10.76 -3.88
N VAL A 626 11.81 11.75 -3.95
CA VAL A 626 11.53 13.10 -3.49
C VAL A 626 10.56 13.77 -4.46
N VAL A 627 9.58 14.51 -3.93
CA VAL A 627 8.60 15.23 -4.77
C VAL A 627 8.94 16.73 -4.76
N LEU A 628 9.01 17.31 -5.95
CA LEU A 628 9.27 18.72 -6.20
C LEU A 628 8.17 19.33 -7.08
N ALA A 629 7.42 20.28 -6.57
CA ALA A 629 6.48 21.09 -7.33
C ALA A 629 7.14 22.43 -7.73
N THR A 630 6.93 22.85 -8.99
CA THR A 630 7.44 24.14 -9.48
C THR A 630 6.29 24.93 -10.10
N ASN A 631 5.98 26.09 -9.54
CA ASN A 631 4.80 26.87 -9.91
C ASN A 631 5.15 28.34 -10.14
N ASN A 632 4.41 29.01 -11.00
CA ASN A 632 4.48 30.49 -11.10
C ASN A 632 3.69 31.13 -9.95
N GLU A 633 2.55 30.55 -9.61
CA GLU A 633 1.76 30.94 -8.44
C GLU A 633 1.73 29.81 -7.41
N PRO A 634 1.58 30.12 -6.11
CA PRO A 634 1.49 29.11 -5.07
C PRO A 634 0.35 28.12 -5.31
N MET A 635 0.63 26.83 -5.13
CA MET A 635 -0.37 25.79 -5.30
C MET A 635 -1.52 25.92 -4.30
N VAL A 636 -2.76 25.98 -4.78
CA VAL A 636 -3.97 25.97 -3.95
C VAL A 636 -4.36 24.52 -3.64
N ILE A 637 -4.40 24.19 -2.34
CA ILE A 637 -4.74 22.85 -1.85
C ILE A 637 -6.10 22.90 -1.15
N THR A 638 -7.02 22.01 -1.53
CA THR A 638 -8.36 21.95 -0.90
C THR A 638 -8.43 20.98 0.29
N GLU A 639 -7.39 20.19 0.52
CA GLU A 639 -7.30 19.31 1.69
C GLU A 639 -7.14 20.15 2.97
N ARG A 640 -8.02 19.94 3.96
CA ARG A 640 -8.11 20.76 5.18
C ARG A 640 -7.76 20.01 6.48
N ASN A 641 -7.25 18.78 6.35
CA ASN A 641 -6.85 17.98 7.52
C ASN A 641 -5.39 18.24 7.95
N GLY A 642 -4.67 19.12 7.23
CA GLY A 642 -3.28 19.47 7.47
C GLY A 642 -2.28 18.36 7.10
N GLY A 643 -2.75 17.30 6.46
CA GLY A 643 -1.90 16.17 6.05
C GLY A 643 -0.87 16.55 5.00
N ILE A 644 -1.26 17.39 4.03
CA ILE A 644 -0.39 17.92 2.98
C ILE A 644 0.41 19.10 3.52
N SER A 645 -0.24 20.05 4.21
CA SER A 645 0.40 21.29 4.69
C SER A 645 1.63 21.01 5.57
N ARG A 646 1.55 20.04 6.48
CA ARG A 646 2.68 19.69 7.36
C ARG A 646 3.88 19.06 6.64
N ARG A 647 3.72 18.67 5.38
CA ARG A 647 4.76 18.08 4.53
C ARG A 647 5.33 19.06 3.51
N ARG A 648 4.67 20.18 3.31
CA ARG A 648 4.94 21.15 2.25
C ARG A 648 6.01 22.13 2.69
N VAL A 649 7.18 22.11 2.04
CA VAL A 649 8.28 23.08 2.23
C VAL A 649 8.25 24.03 1.05
N ILE A 650 7.96 25.31 1.30
CA ILE A 650 7.74 26.32 0.26
C ILE A 650 8.96 27.25 0.20
N PHE A 651 9.51 27.41 -1.00
CA PHE A 651 10.54 28.39 -1.33
C PHE A 651 9.96 29.41 -2.29
N THR A 652 10.11 30.70 -1.98
CA THR A 652 9.72 31.82 -2.84
C THR A 652 10.94 32.39 -3.54
N PHE A 653 10.87 32.52 -4.84
CA PHE A 653 11.89 33.16 -5.68
C PHE A 653 11.29 34.45 -6.24
N ASP A 654 11.52 35.56 -5.54
CA ASP A 654 10.82 36.83 -5.80
C ASP A 654 11.61 37.78 -6.74
N ARG A 655 12.89 37.47 -7.01
CA ARG A 655 13.75 38.29 -7.88
C ARG A 655 13.76 37.77 -9.31
N VAL A 656 13.19 38.56 -10.20
CA VAL A 656 13.21 38.27 -11.65
C VAL A 656 14.51 38.80 -12.24
N VAL A 657 15.20 37.96 -13.03
CA VAL A 657 16.38 38.36 -13.81
C VAL A 657 15.93 39.16 -15.03
N ALA A 658 16.49 40.36 -15.22
CA ALA A 658 16.19 41.17 -16.40
C ALA A 658 16.56 40.40 -17.70
N GLU A 659 15.79 40.60 -18.78
CA GLU A 659 15.96 39.85 -20.01
C GLU A 659 17.39 39.95 -20.59
N ALA A 660 18.02 41.14 -20.44
CA ALA A 660 19.39 41.40 -20.88
C ALA A 660 20.47 40.64 -20.09
N ASP A 661 20.15 40.22 -18.87
CA ASP A 661 21.07 39.56 -17.92
C ASP A 661 20.86 38.04 -17.87
N LYS A 662 19.87 37.53 -18.65
CA LYS A 662 19.61 36.09 -18.72
C LYS A 662 20.70 35.37 -19.46
N ASP A 663 21.32 34.41 -18.82
CA ASP A 663 22.28 33.49 -19.42
C ASP A 663 21.58 32.18 -19.85
N PRO A 664 21.38 31.97 -21.17
CA PRO A 664 20.70 30.75 -21.63
C PRO A 664 21.52 29.48 -21.38
N LEU A 665 22.84 29.60 -21.15
CA LEU A 665 23.74 28.48 -20.84
C LEU A 665 23.98 28.28 -19.36
N LEU A 666 23.32 29.03 -18.48
CA LEU A 666 23.54 28.95 -17.04
C LEU A 666 23.33 27.52 -16.49
N GLY A 667 22.31 26.81 -16.98
CA GLY A 667 22.05 25.41 -16.59
C GLY A 667 23.20 24.49 -16.91
N ASP A 668 23.81 24.62 -18.10
CA ASP A 668 24.95 23.82 -18.54
C ASP A 668 26.22 24.17 -17.77
N LYS A 669 26.45 25.46 -17.45
CA LYS A 669 27.57 25.93 -16.64
C LYS A 669 27.48 25.34 -15.22
N ILE A 670 26.30 25.40 -14.59
CA ILE A 670 26.08 24.80 -13.28
C ILE A 670 26.22 23.26 -13.34
N ALA A 671 25.80 22.63 -14.43
CA ALA A 671 25.99 21.18 -14.59
C ALA A 671 27.48 20.79 -14.62
N ALA A 672 28.35 21.62 -15.15
CA ALA A 672 29.79 21.41 -15.10
C ALA A 672 30.39 21.59 -13.69
N GLU A 673 29.79 22.44 -12.87
CA GLU A 673 30.18 22.68 -11.47
C GLU A 673 29.58 21.67 -10.48
N LEU A 674 28.70 20.79 -10.94
CA LEU A 674 27.92 19.90 -10.08
C LEU A 674 28.77 19.02 -9.14
N PRO A 675 29.96 18.48 -9.54
CA PRO A 675 30.82 17.73 -8.62
C PRO A 675 31.27 18.55 -7.40
N VAL A 676 31.55 19.84 -7.54
CA VAL A 676 31.89 20.76 -6.44
C VAL A 676 30.69 20.98 -5.55
N VAL A 677 29.53 21.26 -6.16
CA VAL A 677 28.26 21.43 -5.42
C VAL A 677 27.92 20.19 -4.58
N ILE A 678 28.07 18.98 -5.15
CA ILE A 678 27.83 17.72 -4.42
C ILE A 678 28.75 17.62 -3.21
N ARG A 679 30.05 17.85 -3.35
CA ARG A 679 31.01 17.76 -2.26
C ARG A 679 30.71 18.80 -1.17
N HIS A 680 30.34 20.00 -1.57
CA HIS A 680 29.91 21.04 -0.64
C HIS A 680 28.67 20.63 0.15
N LEU A 681 27.64 20.08 -0.52
CA LEU A 681 26.43 19.60 0.14
C LEU A 681 26.73 18.45 1.13
N LEU A 682 27.59 17.51 0.75
CA LEU A 682 28.01 16.40 1.61
C LEU A 682 28.82 16.88 2.82
N ALA A 683 29.66 17.90 2.64
CA ALA A 683 30.43 18.49 3.73
C ALA A 683 29.55 19.34 4.67
N GLN A 684 28.66 20.16 4.12
CA GLN A 684 27.73 21.01 4.87
C GLN A 684 26.75 20.20 5.70
N PHE A 685 26.27 19.08 5.16
CA PHE A 685 25.29 18.19 5.80
C PHE A 685 25.89 16.82 6.10
N ALA A 686 27.06 16.82 6.71
CA ALA A 686 27.70 15.59 7.19
C ALA A 686 26.79 14.81 8.18
N GLU A 687 25.94 15.54 8.92
CA GLU A 687 24.82 14.99 9.68
C GLU A 687 23.52 15.30 8.90
N PRO A 688 22.86 14.29 8.31
CA PRO A 688 21.63 14.50 7.50
C PRO A 688 20.48 15.21 8.24
N GLU A 689 20.43 15.08 9.58
CA GLU A 689 19.39 15.71 10.40
C GLU A 689 19.49 17.23 10.39
N ASP A 690 20.70 17.82 10.22
CA ASP A 690 20.87 19.26 10.12
C ASP A 690 20.13 19.85 8.90
N ALA A 691 20.23 19.15 7.76
CA ALA A 691 19.48 19.54 6.57
C ALA A 691 17.97 19.42 6.80
N ARG A 692 17.53 18.34 7.47
CA ARG A 692 16.12 18.13 7.79
C ARG A 692 15.58 19.23 8.70
N LEU A 693 16.33 19.64 9.72
CA LEU A 693 15.95 20.74 10.62
C LEU A 693 15.79 22.07 9.88
N LEU A 694 16.70 22.41 8.97
CA LEU A 694 16.61 23.62 8.13
C LEU A 694 15.36 23.59 7.22
N LEU A 695 14.99 22.42 6.69
CA LEU A 695 13.75 22.28 5.92
C LEU A 695 12.48 22.42 6.79
N LEU A 696 12.51 21.94 8.02
CA LEU A 696 11.42 22.16 8.98
C LEU A 696 11.30 23.63 9.38
N GLU A 697 12.41 24.34 9.55
CA GLU A 697 12.43 25.81 9.75
C GLU A 697 11.83 26.53 8.54
N GLN A 698 12.24 26.17 7.31
CA GLN A 698 11.67 26.75 6.09
C GLN A 698 10.16 26.50 5.98
N ARG A 699 9.70 25.30 6.30
CA ARG A 699 8.26 24.96 6.31
C ARG A 699 7.45 25.86 7.25
N ASN A 700 8.05 26.26 8.36
CA ASN A 700 7.43 27.05 9.42
C ASN A 700 7.82 28.55 9.35
N SER A 701 8.53 28.98 8.30
CA SER A 701 8.96 30.37 8.13
C SER A 701 7.79 31.31 7.85
N ASP A 702 7.99 32.60 8.10
CA ASP A 702 7.02 33.65 7.79
C ASP A 702 6.71 33.74 6.31
N ASP A 703 7.73 33.51 5.44
CA ASP A 703 7.53 33.45 3.99
C ASP A 703 6.55 32.31 3.62
N ALA A 704 6.77 31.12 4.17
CA ALA A 704 5.88 29.97 3.93
C ALA A 704 4.46 30.21 4.50
N LEU A 705 4.37 30.85 5.66
CA LEU A 705 3.09 31.22 6.26
C LEU A 705 2.33 32.24 5.40
N THR A 706 3.02 33.23 4.86
CA THR A 706 2.45 34.25 3.96
C THR A 706 1.82 33.57 2.71
N ILE A 707 2.53 32.64 2.12
CA ILE A 707 2.02 31.86 0.98
C ILE A 707 0.80 30.99 1.37
N LYS A 708 0.85 30.36 2.53
CA LYS A 708 -0.28 29.55 3.03
C LYS A 708 -1.52 30.43 3.28
N ARG A 709 -1.34 31.64 3.79
CA ARG A 709 -2.42 32.64 3.96
C ARG A 709 -3.04 33.04 2.65
N ALA A 710 -2.22 33.35 1.64
CA ALA A 710 -2.70 33.71 0.30
C ALA A 710 -3.52 32.59 -0.39
N THR A 711 -3.27 31.34 -0.03
CA THR A 711 -3.90 30.16 -0.67
C THR A 711 -5.00 29.50 0.16
N ASP A 712 -5.13 29.84 1.45
CA ASP A 712 -6.14 29.27 2.36
C ASP A 712 -6.83 30.34 3.22
N PRO A 713 -8.10 30.66 2.92
CA PRO A 713 -8.86 31.67 3.67
C PRO A 713 -9.00 31.38 5.17
N VAL A 714 -8.95 30.13 5.60
CA VAL A 714 -9.06 29.80 7.02
C VAL A 714 -7.75 30.10 7.74
N ILE A 715 -6.61 29.83 7.10
CA ILE A 715 -5.29 30.20 7.62
C ILE A 715 -5.19 31.73 7.69
N ASP A 716 -5.64 32.42 6.66
CA ASP A 716 -5.61 33.89 6.65
C ASP A 716 -6.50 34.51 7.75
N LEU A 717 -7.72 34.03 7.90
CA LEU A 717 -8.60 34.43 9.02
C LEU A 717 -7.95 34.17 10.38
N CYS A 718 -7.26 33.03 10.55
CA CYS A 718 -6.56 32.71 11.81
C CYS A 718 -5.45 33.72 12.16
N GLY A 719 -4.86 34.37 11.15
CA GLY A 719 -3.90 35.48 11.35
C GLY A 719 -4.55 36.79 11.85
N MET A 720 -5.86 36.94 11.70
CA MET A 720 -6.62 38.15 12.07
C MET A 720 -7.43 37.98 13.35
N VAL A 721 -7.31 36.86 14.06
CA VAL A 721 -8.04 36.59 15.30
C VAL A 721 -7.11 36.24 16.44
N LEU A 722 -7.58 36.41 17.68
CA LEU A 722 -6.87 36.05 18.89
C LEU A 722 -7.31 34.66 19.38
N PHE A 723 -6.33 33.84 19.74
CA PHE A 723 -6.56 32.54 20.38
C PHE A 723 -6.31 32.68 21.89
N LEU A 724 -7.31 32.37 22.68
CA LEU A 724 -7.23 32.35 24.16
C LEU A 724 -6.76 30.95 24.60
N ASP A 725 -6.23 30.86 25.81
CA ASP A 725 -5.83 29.56 26.40
C ASP A 725 -7.04 28.70 26.75
N GLU A 726 -8.19 29.31 27.09
CA GLU A 726 -9.42 28.65 27.44
C GLU A 726 -10.55 28.93 26.44
N PRO A 727 -11.54 28.07 26.31
CA PRO A 727 -12.69 28.26 25.40
C PRO A 727 -13.69 29.30 25.99
N LYS A 728 -13.27 30.57 26.06
CA LYS A 728 -14.04 31.73 26.53
C LYS A 728 -14.32 32.75 25.41
N GLY A 729 -14.01 32.42 24.16
CA GLY A 729 -14.22 33.27 22.99
C GLY A 729 -15.62 33.17 22.39
N LEU A 730 -15.70 33.47 21.08
CA LEU A 730 -16.94 33.46 20.33
C LEU A 730 -17.61 32.08 20.32
N MET A 731 -18.95 32.06 20.22
CA MET A 731 -19.68 30.83 19.91
C MET A 731 -19.40 30.40 18.47
N MET A 732 -19.36 29.08 18.17
CA MET A 732 -19.17 28.60 16.81
C MET A 732 -20.27 29.11 15.86
N GLY A 733 -21.53 29.00 16.25
CA GLY A 733 -22.69 29.34 15.42
C GLY A 733 -23.02 28.27 14.39
N GLY A 734 -24.13 28.46 13.70
CA GLY A 734 -24.61 27.64 12.58
C GLY A 734 -24.73 28.48 11.31
N ASN A 735 -25.40 27.96 10.29
CA ASN A 735 -25.80 28.75 9.13
C ASN A 735 -26.77 29.88 9.59
N PRO A 736 -26.57 31.14 9.17
CA PRO A 736 -27.50 32.23 9.52
C PRO A 736 -28.85 32.00 8.84
N GLU A 737 -29.92 31.99 9.62
CA GLU A 737 -31.29 31.79 9.09
C GLU A 737 -31.88 33.13 8.58
N ILE A 738 -31.67 34.24 9.29
CA ILE A 738 -32.22 35.57 8.97
C ILE A 738 -31.12 36.63 8.90
N LYS A 739 -30.27 36.78 9.94
CA LYS A 739 -29.23 37.80 10.05
C LYS A 739 -27.91 37.21 10.52
N ARG A 740 -26.80 37.66 9.92
CA ARG A 740 -25.48 37.34 10.42
C ARG A 740 -25.14 38.15 11.68
N GLU A 741 -24.57 37.47 12.68
CA GLU A 741 -24.07 38.08 13.93
C GLU A 741 -22.59 37.77 14.10
N PRO A 742 -21.69 38.38 13.30
CA PRO A 742 -20.26 37.99 13.25
C PRO A 742 -19.50 38.28 14.54
N ARG A 743 -19.97 39.29 15.36
CA ARG A 743 -19.37 39.60 16.68
C ARG A 743 -19.79 38.64 17.78
N ARG A 744 -20.74 37.71 17.49
CA ARG A 744 -21.21 36.67 18.41
C ARG A 744 -20.82 35.27 18.00
N TYR A 745 -20.81 34.99 16.70
CA TYR A 745 -20.60 33.67 16.13
C TYR A 745 -19.40 33.67 15.20
N LEU A 746 -18.46 32.79 15.48
CA LEU A 746 -17.21 32.66 14.71
C LEU A 746 -17.47 32.27 13.24
N TYR A 747 -18.43 31.37 13.00
CA TYR A 747 -18.77 30.99 11.64
C TYR A 747 -19.38 32.14 10.83
N HIS A 748 -20.16 33.04 11.50
CA HIS A 748 -20.68 34.24 10.84
C HIS A 748 -19.56 35.23 10.54
N ALA A 749 -18.55 35.35 11.40
CA ALA A 749 -17.34 36.16 11.14
C ALA A 749 -16.58 35.60 9.92
N TYR A 750 -16.44 34.27 9.82
CA TYR A 750 -15.84 33.63 8.66
C TYR A 750 -16.63 33.93 7.38
N LEU A 751 -17.97 33.87 7.39
CA LEU A 751 -18.80 34.21 6.23
C LEU A 751 -18.62 35.67 5.83
N ALA A 752 -18.53 36.59 6.79
CA ALA A 752 -18.28 38.01 6.52
C ALA A 752 -16.87 38.22 5.90
N PHE A 753 -15.87 37.54 6.42
CA PHE A 753 -14.51 37.54 5.88
C PHE A 753 -14.46 37.06 4.42
N MET A 754 -15.12 35.93 4.11
CA MET A 754 -15.21 35.37 2.76
C MET A 754 -15.86 36.33 1.76
N GLU A 755 -16.93 37.00 2.20
CA GLU A 755 -17.64 37.99 1.40
C GLU A 755 -16.82 39.27 1.18
N TYR A 756 -16.22 39.82 2.24
CA TYR A 756 -15.39 41.03 2.17
C TYR A 756 -14.24 40.87 1.17
N HIS A 757 -13.59 39.71 1.17
CA HIS A 757 -12.48 39.44 0.27
C HIS A 757 -12.91 38.87 -1.10
N GLY A 758 -14.21 38.76 -1.38
CA GLY A 758 -14.70 38.23 -2.66
C GLY A 758 -14.32 36.79 -2.92
N LEU A 759 -14.08 36.00 -1.86
CA LEU A 759 -13.61 34.65 -1.96
C LEU A 759 -14.75 33.70 -2.33
N GLY A 760 -14.42 32.60 -2.97
CA GLY A 760 -15.39 31.62 -3.48
C GLY A 760 -16.29 31.01 -2.40
N ARG A 761 -16.91 29.86 -2.68
CA ARG A 761 -17.90 29.22 -1.80
C ARG A 761 -17.30 28.89 -0.41
N PRO A 762 -17.90 29.38 0.69
CA PRO A 762 -17.45 29.11 2.03
C PRO A 762 -17.59 27.62 2.41
N LEU A 763 -16.78 27.16 3.34
CA LEU A 763 -16.89 25.82 3.92
C LEU A 763 -18.19 25.69 4.73
N SER A 764 -18.70 24.47 4.86
CA SER A 764 -19.77 24.19 5.83
C SER A 764 -19.26 24.39 7.26
N VAL A 765 -20.15 24.59 8.24
CA VAL A 765 -19.79 24.74 9.67
C VAL A 765 -18.85 23.63 10.14
N GLN A 766 -19.14 22.38 9.78
CA GLN A 766 -18.31 21.24 10.14
C GLN A 766 -16.95 21.24 9.43
N GLY A 767 -16.93 21.63 8.14
CA GLY A 767 -15.71 21.80 7.35
C GLY A 767 -14.83 22.90 7.94
N PHE A 768 -15.42 24.05 8.26
CA PHE A 768 -14.75 25.17 8.89
C PHE A 768 -14.16 24.81 10.26
N SER A 769 -14.94 24.15 11.12
CA SER A 769 -14.45 23.72 12.44
C SER A 769 -13.27 22.75 12.37
N ARG A 770 -13.23 21.87 11.35
CA ARG A 770 -12.08 21.00 11.10
C ARG A 770 -10.86 21.77 10.58
N ALA A 771 -11.08 22.67 9.64
CA ALA A 771 -10.02 23.49 9.06
C ALA A 771 -9.36 24.42 10.11
N LEU A 772 -10.13 24.98 11.04
CA LEU A 772 -9.61 25.80 12.15
C LEU A 772 -8.53 25.07 12.98
N LYS A 773 -8.72 23.76 13.25
CA LYS A 773 -7.74 22.99 14.04
C LYS A 773 -6.39 22.86 13.32
N ALA A 774 -6.44 22.74 12.00
CA ALA A 774 -5.23 22.65 11.18
C ALA A 774 -4.60 24.04 11.01
N ALA A 775 -5.42 25.07 10.71
CA ALA A 775 -4.97 26.44 10.51
C ALA A 775 -4.36 27.06 11.77
N ALA A 776 -4.91 26.80 12.96
CA ALA A 776 -4.34 27.27 14.22
C ALA A 776 -2.91 26.79 14.46
N LYS A 777 -2.60 25.55 14.05
CA LYS A 777 -1.26 24.96 14.18
C LYS A 777 -0.20 25.66 13.33
N GLU A 778 -0.59 26.25 12.20
CA GLU A 778 0.34 27.03 11.36
C GLU A 778 0.88 28.28 12.08
N TYR A 779 0.15 28.75 13.09
CA TYR A 779 0.56 29.87 13.97
C TYR A 779 1.11 29.40 15.32
N GLY A 780 1.38 28.09 15.49
CA GLY A 780 1.77 27.53 16.79
C GLY A 780 0.68 27.62 17.87
N ARG A 781 -0.60 27.81 17.46
CA ARG A 781 -1.75 28.01 18.35
C ARG A 781 -2.59 26.72 18.45
N GLN A 782 -3.29 26.59 19.59
CA GLN A 782 -4.19 25.47 19.82
C GLN A 782 -5.65 25.94 19.79
N TYR A 783 -6.44 25.38 18.87
CA TYR A 783 -7.88 25.56 18.87
C TYR A 783 -8.53 24.60 19.87
N CYS A 784 -9.36 25.13 20.77
CA CYS A 784 -10.19 24.36 21.67
C CYS A 784 -11.63 24.91 21.74
N SER A 785 -12.58 24.07 22.13
CA SER A 785 -13.97 24.47 22.32
C SER A 785 -14.62 23.64 23.42
N ARG A 786 -15.66 24.21 24.07
CA ARG A 786 -16.51 23.52 25.06
C ARG A 786 -17.99 23.69 24.70
N VAL A 787 -18.81 22.75 25.11
CA VAL A 787 -20.25 22.83 24.90
C VAL A 787 -20.91 23.48 26.12
N ILE A 788 -21.65 24.56 25.91
CA ILE A 788 -22.44 25.27 26.93
C ILE A 788 -23.89 25.30 26.43
N LYS A 789 -24.82 24.71 27.19
CA LYS A 789 -26.24 24.66 26.84
C LYS A 789 -26.49 24.26 25.38
N GLY A 790 -25.80 23.21 24.91
CA GLY A 790 -25.93 22.68 23.54
C GLY A 790 -25.24 23.50 22.44
N LYS A 791 -24.57 24.61 22.77
CA LYS A 791 -23.82 25.46 21.81
C LYS A 791 -22.31 25.35 22.07
N SER A 792 -21.51 25.28 21.00
CA SER A 792 -20.04 25.20 21.10
C SER A 792 -19.43 26.61 21.28
N GLN A 793 -18.80 26.89 22.42
CA GLN A 793 -18.00 28.07 22.66
C GLN A 793 -16.54 27.77 22.30
N THR A 794 -15.92 28.65 21.51
CA THR A 794 -14.51 28.52 21.06
C THR A 794 -13.56 29.32 21.94
N ASN A 795 -12.25 29.14 21.74
CA ASN A 795 -11.23 29.98 22.33
C ASN A 795 -10.77 31.11 21.38
N ILE A 796 -11.58 31.51 20.42
CA ILE A 796 -11.25 32.54 19.44
C ILE A 796 -12.02 33.82 19.73
N MET A 797 -11.32 34.95 19.73
CA MET A 797 -11.86 36.31 19.80
C MET A 797 -11.44 37.10 18.55
N LEU A 798 -12.27 38.08 18.18
CA LEU A 798 -11.94 39.02 17.12
C LEU A 798 -10.91 40.04 17.66
N THR A 799 -10.00 40.46 16.79
CA THR A 799 -9.07 41.54 17.02
C THR A 799 -9.57 42.83 16.36
N GLU A 800 -8.93 43.96 16.60
CA GLU A 800 -9.22 45.21 15.87
C GLU A 800 -9.04 45.06 14.36
N VAL A 801 -8.10 44.21 13.92
CA VAL A 801 -7.88 43.94 12.50
C VAL A 801 -9.12 43.25 11.89
N ALA A 802 -9.80 42.40 12.65
CA ALA A 802 -11.00 41.70 12.19
C ALA A 802 -12.19 42.65 11.95
N GLU A 803 -12.20 43.86 12.59
CA GLU A 803 -13.28 44.84 12.34
C GLU A 803 -13.32 45.37 10.90
N MET A 804 -12.21 45.27 10.16
CA MET A 804 -12.13 45.71 8.76
C MET A 804 -13.08 44.92 7.84
N PHE A 805 -13.32 43.67 8.08
CA PHE A 805 -14.20 42.82 7.25
C PHE A 805 -15.60 42.62 7.87
N LEU A 806 -15.82 43.13 9.05
CA LEU A 806 -17.13 43.03 9.70
C LEU A 806 -18.10 44.11 9.21
N PRO A 807 -19.39 43.80 9.04
CA PRO A 807 -20.41 44.82 8.78
C PRO A 807 -20.40 45.88 9.87
N GLN A 808 -20.55 47.16 9.48
CA GLN A 808 -20.67 48.24 10.45
C GLN A 808 -21.81 47.93 11.44
N ALA A 809 -21.55 48.15 12.73
CA ALA A 809 -22.58 48.03 13.73
C ALA A 809 -23.64 49.07 13.43
N VAL A 810 -24.82 48.66 12.94
CA VAL A 810 -25.97 49.54 12.86
C VAL A 810 -26.39 49.78 14.33
N TYR A 811 -25.98 50.87 14.91
CA TYR A 811 -26.62 51.37 16.11
C TYR A 811 -28.05 51.68 15.69
N ALA A 812 -28.98 50.86 16.13
CA ALA A 812 -30.39 51.27 16.11
C ALA A 812 -30.47 52.44 17.07
N ASP A 813 -30.56 53.64 16.51
CA ASP A 813 -31.01 54.81 17.29
C ASP A 813 -32.34 54.41 17.95
N GLN A 814 -32.37 54.56 19.28
CA GLN A 814 -33.50 54.25 20.16
C GLN A 814 -34.75 55.03 19.80
#